data_a06afa396edab7a97bd811b46a8b2426
#
_entry.id   a06afa396edab7a97bd811b46a8b2426
#
_cell.length_a   1.000
_cell.length_b   1.000
_cell.length_c   1.000
_cell.angle_alpha   90.00
_cell.angle_beta   90.00
_cell.angle_gamma   90.00
#
_symmetry.space_group_name_H-M   'P 1'
#
loop_
_entity.id
_entity.type
_entity.pdbx_description
1 polymer ?
#
loop_
_entity_poly.entity_id
_entity_poly.type
_entity_poly.pdbx_seq_one_letter_code
_entity_poly.pdbx_strand_id
1 'polypeptide(L)'
;MKSGNLHLALMAGCIGLTSLVVAACSDIDKQLEQNSSTERVSFSVSDVQNVGKGANTGKSRAASVWQSHAIPIEGDEVQGLQLVETTIEGVLPMQASAATRGTITTTVNFAGINKPFSIFASKNGGATVDYMYNEKVNADGSMVNPVQWQKADAPALKFFAVHPAVDAVDLKSTVGQSPIVQFEPKADAKQQTDFLVASTNILQYDDFDGKKIPLVFSHATTAIQFKIGNDLSYNQKVKTIEILGVIGDAKYDVANKAWVLGSSLKNYKLTLNPPFSTAQNPGVVINGGDGTFFMIPQVLPDAAMIKITFESGKYWTAKIGGAGKKWTEGTTRVYTISNSSDLSDRDFELSITPTTDLGDGVTTRKYNELDIPFTVQSFSRLKGYPDGSRDKAEAWEISKYEYSEDGVNWTTGKPSMVASVTEQGAGGSVAEACNLRLTYDYKDFKAEREAQLQAAPEVTTRKDLSINTCGQRNTANCYVVSAGGKYKFPLVYGNALQNGQDNRHAYKPNVTASNSVLGIFQEGRGNINGYQIKGIDRAQVAWCSEPGLVTISNGGNVCSGFVEFEVDKTKMKEASAIITVSYCGCPKRVAWSWHIWITSQDVLNTSSGYFMLEPLGFRHTAWEGTPYRKDRQVRLTFMQKRSKKIAQIVFTQKPSEMIREGVSMFYQQGRKDPLWPGCPFTVQPYVNNGGLSLKNAAYYPLEMATPRLANKGATNLGNWDWNKNCDPDKTYFNLWDAYNTTGYQYACQFYKTVYDPSPAGFHVPRVVDFQKIKAGNNGKPAFAPTIGKIDPQQFHNGIVENNAGHYWTSEKYKANDGSYYGYYGLIGLVKKKADGSYSFDTHRPGSSIPVYRNMSWGYSVLPVKE
;
A
#
# COMPACT_ATOMS: atom_id res chain seq x y z
N MET A 1 14.78 46.24 46.28
CA MET A 1 16.01 45.48 46.11
C MET A 1 15.94 44.84 44.74
N LYS A 2 16.63 45.45 43.82
CA LYS A 2 17.71 44.84 42.97
C LYS A 2 17.32 43.45 42.46
N SER A 3 17.27 43.11 41.22
CA SER A 3 17.91 43.49 39.96
C SER A 3 17.28 42.65 38.87
N GLY A 4 17.23 42.95 37.67
CA GLY A 4 17.94 43.75 36.76
C GLY A 4 17.55 43.41 35.35
N ASN A 5 17.35 44.42 34.58
CA ASN A 5 17.17 44.41 33.15
C ASN A 5 18.36 43.76 32.43
N LEU A 6 18.11 42.79 31.58
CA LEU A 6 18.86 42.63 30.32
C LEU A 6 18.10 41.61 29.43
N HIS A 7 17.40 42.10 28.44
CA HIS A 7 17.10 41.43 27.15
C HIS A 7 16.04 42.27 26.40
N LEU A 8 16.49 43.46 26.02
CA LEU A 8 15.75 44.23 25.03
C LEU A 8 16.76 44.93 24.09
N ALA A 9 17.42 44.18 23.26
CA ALA A 9 18.19 44.76 22.12
C ALA A 9 18.63 43.62 21.18
N LEU A 10 17.72 42.95 20.48
CA LEU A 10 18.01 42.16 19.26
C LEU A 10 16.71 41.84 18.51
N MET A 11 15.91 42.84 18.23
CA MET A 11 14.78 42.74 17.30
C MET A 11 14.56 44.05 16.54
N ALA A 12 15.58 44.48 15.83
CA ALA A 12 15.48 45.65 14.94
C ALA A 12 16.51 45.52 13.80
N GLY A 13 16.50 44.35 13.09
CA GLY A 13 17.47 44.12 12.02
C GLY A 13 17.02 43.17 10.91
N CYS A 14 15.77 42.72 10.91
CA CYS A 14 15.26 41.72 9.92
C CYS A 14 13.98 42.13 9.17
N ILE A 15 13.72 43.39 9.00
CA ILE A 15 12.53 43.85 8.21
C ILE A 15 12.96 44.60 6.93
N GLY A 16 14.12 44.34 6.39
CA GLY A 16 14.62 45.02 5.19
C GLY A 16 15.03 44.14 4.02
N LEU A 17 14.85 42.81 4.10
CA LEU A 17 15.31 41.91 3.02
C LEU A 17 14.29 40.91 2.47
N THR A 18 13.02 41.08 2.79
CA THR A 18 11.98 40.12 2.29
C THR A 18 11.13 40.65 1.12
N SER A 19 11.39 41.82 0.59
CA SER A 19 10.64 42.38 -0.53
C SER A 19 11.35 42.36 -1.90
N LEU A 20 12.56 41.78 -1.99
CA LEU A 20 13.27 41.63 -3.27
C LEU A 20 13.49 40.18 -3.76
N VAL A 21 12.99 39.17 -3.05
CA VAL A 21 13.12 37.77 -3.46
C VAL A 21 11.84 37.22 -4.12
N VAL A 22 10.72 37.93 -4.03
CA VAL A 22 9.45 37.47 -4.62
C VAL A 22 9.31 37.84 -6.11
N ALA A 23 10.10 38.79 -6.63
CA ALA A 23 10.06 39.15 -8.05
C ALA A 23 11.04 38.36 -8.94
N ALA A 24 11.99 37.61 -8.35
CA ALA A 24 12.98 36.82 -9.09
C ALA A 24 12.60 35.33 -9.27
N CYS A 25 11.58 34.82 -8.57
CA CYS A 25 11.14 33.44 -8.72
C CYS A 25 10.10 33.23 -9.82
N SER A 26 9.47 34.27 -10.36
CA SER A 26 8.47 34.10 -11.42
C SER A 26 9.07 34.02 -12.83
N ASP A 27 10.31 34.50 -13.03
CA ASP A 27 10.98 34.45 -14.34
C ASP A 27 11.96 33.26 -14.49
N ILE A 28 12.37 32.63 -13.39
CA ILE A 28 13.17 31.42 -13.44
C ILE A 28 12.32 30.18 -13.75
N ASP A 29 11.08 30.14 -13.23
CA ASP A 29 10.17 29.02 -13.57
C ASP A 29 9.66 29.04 -15.02
N LYS A 30 9.67 30.18 -15.69
CA LYS A 30 9.28 30.27 -17.10
C LYS A 30 10.40 29.94 -18.10
N GLN A 31 11.66 29.99 -17.69
CA GLN A 31 12.79 29.57 -18.53
C GLN A 31 13.19 28.10 -18.31
N LEU A 32 12.72 27.44 -17.25
CA LEU A 32 12.99 26.03 -16.99
C LEU A 32 11.98 25.08 -17.63
N GLU A 33 10.87 25.56 -18.15
CA GLU A 33 9.87 24.72 -18.84
C GLU A 33 10.21 24.41 -20.32
N GLN A 34 11.31 24.88 -20.85
CA GLN A 34 11.63 24.64 -22.27
C GLN A 34 12.81 23.72 -22.57
N ASN A 35 13.60 23.24 -21.57
CA ASN A 35 14.64 22.23 -21.90
C ASN A 35 15.02 21.39 -20.68
N SER A 36 14.88 20.11 -20.86
CA SER A 36 15.39 18.94 -20.13
C SER A 36 14.44 18.32 -19.09
N SER A 37 13.88 17.21 -19.47
CA SER A 37 13.30 16.19 -18.58
C SER A 37 14.41 15.60 -17.68
N THR A 38 14.74 16.27 -16.56
CA THR A 38 15.70 15.78 -15.57
C THR A 38 14.97 15.47 -14.27
N GLU A 39 15.05 14.23 -13.81
CA GLU A 39 14.45 13.81 -12.56
C GLU A 39 15.52 13.37 -11.55
N ARG A 40 15.30 13.71 -10.27
CA ARG A 40 16.16 13.24 -9.18
C ARG A 40 15.95 11.75 -8.95
N VAL A 41 17.04 10.99 -9.03
CA VAL A 41 17.01 9.55 -8.77
C VAL A 41 16.79 9.29 -7.28
N SER A 42 15.90 8.36 -6.97
CA SER A 42 15.70 7.85 -5.63
C SER A 42 15.38 6.35 -5.67
N PHE A 43 15.59 5.65 -4.57
CA PHE A 43 15.50 4.20 -4.50
C PHE A 43 14.48 3.73 -3.46
N SER A 44 14.01 2.50 -3.61
CA SER A 44 13.30 1.79 -2.57
C SER A 44 13.87 0.38 -2.44
N VAL A 45 14.09 -0.07 -1.21
CA VAL A 45 14.41 -1.47 -0.96
C VAL A 45 13.07 -2.22 -0.98
N SER A 46 12.80 -2.88 -2.09
CA SER A 46 11.53 -3.60 -2.31
C SER A 46 11.56 -4.99 -1.71
N ASP A 47 12.74 -5.61 -1.64
CA ASP A 47 12.92 -6.92 -1.03
C ASP A 47 14.40 -7.16 -0.65
N VAL A 48 14.61 -8.04 0.34
CA VAL A 48 15.92 -8.66 0.64
C VAL A 48 15.72 -10.16 0.56
N GLN A 49 16.19 -10.75 -0.55
CA GLN A 49 15.98 -12.17 -0.84
C GLN A 49 16.82 -13.05 0.06
N ASN A 50 16.18 -14.00 0.71
CA ASN A 50 16.84 -15.00 1.54
C ASN A 50 17.38 -16.21 0.74
N VAL A 51 17.18 -16.24 -0.57
CA VAL A 51 17.55 -17.36 -1.45
C VAL A 51 18.69 -16.96 -2.38
N GLY A 52 19.71 -17.82 -2.52
CA GLY A 52 20.88 -17.60 -3.36
C GLY A 52 20.61 -17.59 -4.87
N LYS A 53 21.67 -17.25 -5.65
CA LYS A 53 21.66 -17.23 -7.12
C LYS A 53 21.15 -18.56 -7.72
N GLY A 54 20.10 -18.48 -8.51
CA GLY A 54 19.56 -19.61 -9.28
C GLY A 54 18.05 -19.74 -9.25
N ALA A 55 17.34 -18.91 -8.50
CA ALA A 55 15.90 -18.78 -8.60
C ALA A 55 15.51 -18.04 -9.88
N ASN A 56 15.51 -18.73 -11.01
CA ASN A 56 14.78 -18.27 -12.18
C ASN A 56 13.30 -18.23 -11.84
N THR A 57 12.74 -17.04 -11.90
CA THR A 57 11.33 -16.68 -12.09
C THR A 57 10.31 -17.82 -11.95
N GLY A 58 9.51 -17.77 -10.89
CA GLY A 58 8.19 -18.38 -10.87
C GLY A 58 8.03 -19.74 -10.19
N LYS A 59 9.03 -20.30 -9.52
CA LYS A 59 8.84 -21.52 -8.72
C LYS A 59 9.24 -21.24 -7.28
N SER A 60 8.29 -21.29 -6.34
CA SER A 60 8.63 -21.34 -4.92
C SER A 60 9.46 -22.61 -4.68
N ARG A 61 10.72 -22.44 -4.32
CA ARG A 61 11.59 -23.57 -3.95
C ARG A 61 11.39 -23.87 -2.47
N ALA A 62 11.07 -25.11 -2.18
CA ALA A 62 11.35 -25.67 -0.87
C ALA A 62 12.82 -25.38 -0.54
N ALA A 63 13.12 -24.87 0.66
CA ALA A 63 14.48 -24.74 1.11
C ALA A 63 15.10 -26.14 1.13
N SER A 64 15.88 -26.48 0.11
CA SER A 64 16.52 -27.79 0.02
C SER A 64 17.64 -27.84 1.02
N VAL A 65 17.55 -28.78 1.94
CA VAL A 65 18.64 -29.11 2.85
C VAL A 65 19.56 -30.06 2.09
N TRP A 66 20.78 -29.61 1.79
CA TRP A 66 21.79 -30.38 1.11
C TRP A 66 22.55 -31.21 2.12
N GLN A 67 22.83 -32.46 1.74
CA GLN A 67 23.59 -33.48 2.48
C GLN A 67 24.15 -33.10 3.85
N SER A 68 23.74 -33.81 4.90
CA SER A 68 24.39 -33.73 6.20
C SER A 68 25.60 -34.66 6.25
N HIS A 69 26.72 -34.11 6.68
CA HIS A 69 27.93 -34.89 6.95
C HIS A 69 28.27 -34.81 8.44
N ALA A 70 28.61 -35.91 9.02
CA ALA A 70 29.15 -35.95 10.37
C ALA A 70 30.67 -35.77 10.35
N ILE A 71 31.16 -34.80 11.10
CA ILE A 71 32.57 -34.49 11.25
C ILE A 71 32.96 -34.85 12.68
N PRO A 72 33.96 -35.72 12.88
CA PRO A 72 34.42 -36.06 14.23
C PRO A 72 34.86 -34.80 14.98
N ILE A 73 34.49 -34.72 16.26
CA ILE A 73 34.99 -33.70 17.19
C ILE A 73 36.14 -34.35 17.99
N GLU A 74 37.25 -33.62 18.04
CA GLU A 74 38.43 -33.99 18.81
C GLU A 74 38.62 -33.00 19.96
N GLY A 75 39.20 -33.47 21.09
CA GLY A 75 39.50 -32.60 22.22
C GLY A 75 39.30 -33.23 23.56
N ASP A 76 39.16 -32.36 24.58
CA ASP A 76 39.09 -32.82 25.98
C ASP A 76 37.74 -33.50 26.29
N GLU A 77 37.79 -34.71 26.85
CA GLU A 77 36.61 -35.51 27.31
C GLU A 77 35.59 -35.80 26.20
N VAL A 78 36.05 -36.00 24.97
CA VAL A 78 35.20 -36.30 23.80
C VAL A 78 35.08 -37.80 23.62
N GLN A 79 33.87 -38.36 23.84
CA GLN A 79 33.55 -39.71 23.34
C GLN A 79 32.29 -39.63 22.50
N GLY A 80 32.42 -39.91 21.17
CA GLY A 80 31.31 -40.01 20.25
C GLY A 80 30.67 -38.66 19.81
N LEU A 81 31.24 -37.50 20.18
CA LEU A 81 30.77 -36.22 19.74
C LEU A 81 31.09 -35.96 18.27
N GLN A 82 30.14 -35.43 17.55
CA GLN A 82 30.24 -35.11 16.14
C GLN A 82 29.66 -33.75 15.86
N LEU A 83 30.21 -33.09 14.86
CA LEU A 83 29.66 -31.89 14.28
C LEU A 83 28.89 -32.26 13.00
N VAL A 84 27.57 -32.21 13.04
CA VAL A 84 26.72 -32.51 11.90
C VAL A 84 26.57 -31.24 11.06
N GLU A 85 27.17 -31.28 9.88
CA GLU A 85 27.16 -30.19 8.91
C GLU A 85 25.92 -30.27 8.02
N THR A 86 25.18 -29.20 7.94
CA THR A 86 23.97 -29.08 7.13
C THR A 86 23.98 -27.76 6.37
N THR A 87 23.61 -27.76 5.08
CA THR A 87 23.41 -26.53 4.30
C THR A 87 21.93 -26.29 4.09
N ILE A 88 21.49 -25.07 4.36
CA ILE A 88 20.14 -24.62 4.14
C ILE A 88 20.19 -23.54 3.05
N GLU A 89 19.38 -23.67 2.02
CA GLU A 89 19.26 -22.65 0.99
C GLU A 89 18.65 -21.39 1.60
N GLY A 90 19.27 -20.24 1.30
CA GLY A 90 18.91 -18.97 1.87
C GLY A 90 19.64 -18.64 3.17
N VAL A 91 19.67 -17.33 3.48
CA VAL A 91 20.17 -16.82 4.75
C VAL A 91 18.98 -16.63 5.68
N LEU A 92 18.80 -17.54 6.63
CA LEU A 92 17.62 -17.57 7.49
C LEU A 92 17.74 -16.53 8.62
N PRO A 93 16.79 -15.58 8.72
CA PRO A 93 16.74 -14.65 9.84
C PRO A 93 16.48 -15.41 11.14
N MET A 94 17.30 -15.19 12.15
CA MET A 94 17.03 -15.62 13.52
C MET A 94 16.25 -14.52 14.23
N GLN A 95 15.46 -14.86 15.27
CA GLN A 95 14.63 -13.89 16.00
C GLN A 95 15.43 -12.64 16.37
N ALA A 96 15.00 -11.51 15.86
CA ALA A 96 15.68 -10.24 15.99
C ALA A 96 15.61 -9.73 17.45
N SER A 97 16.73 -9.66 18.09
CA SER A 97 16.99 -8.58 19.05
C SER A 97 17.54 -7.37 18.29
N ALA A 98 17.51 -6.20 18.91
CA ALA A 98 17.86 -4.90 18.28
C ALA A 98 19.04 -4.97 17.30
N ALA A 99 18.96 -4.18 16.22
CA ALA A 99 19.90 -4.13 15.11
C ALA A 99 21.35 -3.87 15.55
N THR A 100 22.13 -4.94 15.71
CA THR A 100 23.55 -4.93 15.99
C THR A 100 24.34 -5.49 14.79
N ARG A 101 25.67 -5.25 14.77
CA ARG A 101 26.54 -5.88 13.77
C ARG A 101 26.48 -7.41 13.94
N GLY A 102 26.67 -8.17 12.87
CA GLY A 102 26.49 -9.62 12.86
C GLY A 102 25.04 -10.10 12.75
N THR A 103 24.09 -9.20 12.67
CA THR A 103 22.67 -9.52 12.45
C THR A 103 22.40 -9.71 10.96
N ILE A 104 21.62 -10.74 10.63
CA ILE A 104 21.17 -10.99 9.26
C ILE A 104 20.23 -9.86 8.83
N THR A 105 20.53 -9.24 7.70
CA THR A 105 19.73 -8.16 7.12
C THR A 105 18.51 -8.73 6.40
N THR A 106 17.35 -8.19 6.68
CA THR A 106 16.07 -8.55 6.06
C THR A 106 15.36 -7.31 5.59
N THR A 107 14.35 -7.43 4.75
CA THR A 107 13.51 -6.29 4.33
C THR A 107 12.94 -5.53 5.52
N VAL A 108 12.60 -6.23 6.60
CA VAL A 108 12.01 -5.64 7.82
C VAL A 108 13.00 -4.81 8.61
N ASN A 109 14.22 -5.31 8.81
CA ASN A 109 15.21 -4.62 9.64
C ASN A 109 16.15 -3.70 8.85
N PHE A 110 16.05 -3.66 7.50
CA PHE A 110 16.94 -2.88 6.63
C PHE A 110 16.95 -1.40 7.03
N ALA A 111 15.79 -0.81 7.16
CA ALA A 111 15.65 0.58 7.60
C ALA A 111 16.11 0.80 9.04
N GLY A 112 15.87 -0.18 9.93
CA GLY A 112 16.26 -0.12 11.34
C GLY A 112 17.77 -0.24 11.56
N ILE A 113 18.50 -0.95 10.68
CA ILE A 113 19.96 -1.00 10.66
C ILE A 113 20.55 0.39 10.34
N ASN A 114 19.80 1.20 9.60
CA ASN A 114 20.09 2.59 9.25
C ASN A 114 21.52 2.81 8.72
N LYS A 115 21.99 1.86 7.91
CA LYS A 115 23.27 2.00 7.21
C LYS A 115 23.01 2.37 5.75
N PRO A 116 23.76 3.31 5.19
CA PRO A 116 23.67 3.62 3.77
C PRO A 116 24.14 2.43 2.92
N PHE A 117 23.77 2.45 1.65
CA PHE A 117 24.29 1.55 0.62
C PHE A 117 24.94 2.34 -0.51
N SER A 118 25.81 1.69 -1.26
CA SER A 118 26.43 2.26 -2.46
C SER A 118 25.62 1.90 -3.69
N ILE A 119 25.48 2.87 -4.60
CA ILE A 119 24.85 2.69 -5.90
C ILE A 119 25.83 2.97 -7.04
N PHE A 120 25.69 2.21 -8.10
CA PHE A 120 26.42 2.33 -9.36
C PHE A 120 25.42 2.25 -10.50
N ALA A 121 25.69 2.92 -11.63
CA ALA A 121 24.80 2.87 -12.79
C ALA A 121 25.58 2.85 -14.12
N SER A 122 25.07 2.04 -15.05
CA SER A 122 25.58 1.90 -16.42
C SER A 122 24.54 2.40 -17.41
N LYS A 123 24.97 3.25 -18.38
CA LYS A 123 24.12 3.75 -19.48
C LYS A 123 23.70 2.66 -20.47
N ASN A 124 24.53 1.66 -20.68
CA ASN A 124 24.32 0.66 -21.73
C ASN A 124 23.86 -0.70 -21.18
N GLY A 125 23.50 -0.79 -19.90
CA GLY A 125 23.08 -2.02 -19.27
C GLY A 125 24.16 -3.08 -19.09
N GLY A 126 25.42 -2.77 -19.42
CA GLY A 126 26.59 -3.63 -19.27
C GLY A 126 27.12 -3.72 -17.84
N ALA A 127 28.30 -4.32 -17.70
CA ALA A 127 29.00 -4.44 -16.43
C ALA A 127 29.81 -3.17 -16.08
N THR A 128 30.16 -2.37 -17.08
CA THR A 128 30.95 -1.14 -16.92
C THR A 128 30.05 0.00 -16.46
N VAL A 129 30.48 0.72 -15.43
CA VAL A 129 29.70 1.76 -14.76
C VAL A 129 30.20 3.14 -15.19
N ASP A 130 29.36 3.89 -15.88
CA ASP A 130 29.70 5.14 -16.55
C ASP A 130 28.73 6.30 -16.26
N TYR A 131 27.74 6.09 -15.39
CA TYR A 131 26.75 7.12 -15.00
C TYR A 131 26.79 7.50 -13.53
N MET A 132 26.71 6.54 -12.61
CA MET A 132 26.89 6.72 -11.18
C MET A 132 27.98 5.80 -10.67
N TYR A 133 28.85 6.29 -9.83
CA TYR A 133 29.95 5.48 -9.31
C TYR A 133 30.13 5.67 -7.82
N ASN A 134 29.77 4.67 -7.02
CA ASN A 134 29.84 4.65 -5.56
C ASN A 134 29.08 5.80 -4.87
N GLU A 135 27.96 6.19 -5.46
CA GLU A 135 27.09 7.17 -4.80
C GLU A 135 26.44 6.57 -3.56
N LYS A 136 26.33 7.37 -2.50
CA LYS A 136 25.75 6.92 -1.23
C LYS A 136 24.25 7.17 -1.19
N VAL A 137 23.52 6.16 -0.74
CA VAL A 137 22.07 6.20 -0.58
C VAL A 137 21.74 5.80 0.85
N ASN A 138 20.91 6.58 1.52
CA ASN A 138 20.41 6.29 2.86
C ASN A 138 19.50 5.06 2.86
N ALA A 139 19.29 4.48 4.02
CA ALA A 139 18.42 3.29 4.15
C ALA A 139 16.95 3.54 3.72
N ASP A 140 16.48 4.79 3.71
CA ASP A 140 15.16 5.20 3.21
C ASP A 140 15.09 5.34 1.68
N GLY A 141 16.23 5.16 1.01
CA GLY A 141 16.35 5.26 -0.45
C GLY A 141 16.63 6.68 -0.97
N SER A 142 16.79 7.67 -0.09
CA SER A 142 17.22 9.01 -0.48
C SER A 142 18.73 9.05 -0.75
N MET A 143 19.15 9.72 -1.80
CA MET A 143 20.58 9.91 -2.10
C MET A 143 21.21 10.95 -1.16
N VAL A 144 22.43 10.66 -0.69
CA VAL A 144 23.20 11.63 0.12
C VAL A 144 23.54 12.84 -0.76
N ASN A 145 24.01 12.60 -1.98
CA ASN A 145 24.23 13.63 -2.99
C ASN A 145 23.21 13.38 -4.12
N PRO A 146 22.19 14.21 -4.27
CA PRO A 146 21.16 13.99 -5.29
C PRO A 146 21.74 14.02 -6.71
N VAL A 147 21.54 12.97 -7.47
CA VAL A 147 21.88 12.86 -8.89
C VAL A 147 20.60 12.95 -9.70
N GLN A 148 20.68 13.68 -10.81
CA GLN A 148 19.57 13.78 -11.77
C GLN A 148 19.77 12.75 -12.88
N TRP A 149 18.69 12.06 -13.24
CA TRP A 149 18.69 11.22 -14.42
C TRP A 149 18.38 12.09 -15.65
N GLN A 150 19.35 12.23 -16.55
CA GLN A 150 19.23 13.04 -17.76
C GLN A 150 18.90 12.13 -18.94
N LYS A 151 17.68 12.20 -19.45
CA LYS A 151 17.20 11.36 -20.55
C LYS A 151 18.06 11.47 -21.81
N ALA A 152 18.50 12.69 -22.11
CA ALA A 152 19.32 12.96 -23.30
C ALA A 152 20.71 12.27 -23.25
N ASP A 153 21.28 12.11 -22.06
CA ASP A 153 22.57 11.45 -21.84
C ASP A 153 22.42 9.94 -21.62
N ALA A 154 21.34 9.53 -20.94
CA ALA A 154 21.09 8.15 -20.58
C ALA A 154 19.60 7.81 -20.74
N PRO A 155 19.12 7.43 -21.93
CA PRO A 155 17.74 7.03 -22.15
C PRO A 155 17.34 5.78 -21.36
N ALA A 156 18.32 4.97 -21.00
CA ALA A 156 18.16 3.77 -20.17
C ALA A 156 19.36 3.59 -19.25
N LEU A 157 19.08 3.13 -18.03
CA LEU A 157 20.09 2.82 -17.01
C LEU A 157 19.90 1.42 -16.43
N LYS A 158 21.01 0.82 -16.04
CA LYS A 158 21.02 -0.36 -15.19
C LYS A 158 21.75 -0.02 -13.90
N PHE A 159 21.11 -0.33 -12.78
CA PHE A 159 21.65 -0.02 -11.46
C PHE A 159 22.22 -1.27 -10.79
N PHE A 160 23.28 -1.05 -10.03
CA PHE A 160 23.87 -2.05 -9.14
C PHE A 160 24.02 -1.43 -7.78
N ALA A 161 23.77 -2.21 -6.74
CA ALA A 161 23.85 -1.72 -5.36
C ALA A 161 24.63 -2.68 -4.46
N VAL A 162 25.29 -2.11 -3.45
CA VAL A 162 26.02 -2.85 -2.41
C VAL A 162 25.66 -2.29 -1.03
N HIS A 163 25.26 -3.15 -0.11
CA HIS A 163 25.00 -2.79 1.28
C HIS A 163 25.89 -3.63 2.22
N PRO A 164 26.51 -3.03 3.23
CA PRO A 164 26.57 -1.57 3.50
C PRO A 164 27.36 -0.82 2.45
N ALA A 165 27.26 0.52 2.47
CA ALA A 165 27.98 1.38 1.56
C ALA A 165 29.50 1.12 1.61
N VAL A 166 30.13 1.10 0.45
CA VAL A 166 31.55 0.80 0.28
C VAL A 166 32.39 2.05 0.45
N ASP A 167 33.41 1.99 1.28
CA ASP A 167 34.40 3.06 1.38
C ASP A 167 35.34 3.06 0.16
N ALA A 168 35.85 4.24 -0.18
CA ALA A 168 36.72 4.40 -1.35
C ALA A 168 37.96 3.49 -1.31
N VAL A 169 38.50 3.21 -0.12
CA VAL A 169 39.65 2.33 0.10
C VAL A 169 39.36 0.87 -0.27
N ASP A 170 38.12 0.44 -0.13
CA ASP A 170 37.68 -0.93 -0.43
C ASP A 170 37.21 -1.09 -1.87
N LEU A 171 37.06 0.00 -2.62
CA LEU A 171 36.71 -0.04 -4.04
C LEU A 171 37.97 -0.21 -4.88
N LYS A 172 38.08 -1.31 -5.63
CA LYS A 172 39.27 -1.72 -6.38
C LYS A 172 39.11 -1.55 -7.90
N SER A 173 38.17 -0.72 -8.31
CA SER A 173 37.91 -0.36 -9.71
C SER A 173 37.73 1.15 -9.83
N THR A 174 37.70 1.66 -11.06
CA THR A 174 37.46 3.07 -11.38
C THR A 174 36.22 3.22 -12.27
N VAL A 175 35.78 4.45 -12.48
CA VAL A 175 34.73 4.77 -13.44
C VAL A 175 35.05 4.16 -14.80
N GLY A 176 34.06 3.59 -15.47
CA GLY A 176 34.22 2.89 -16.75
C GLY A 176 34.63 1.41 -16.62
N GLN A 177 34.71 0.90 -15.40
CA GLN A 177 34.96 -0.50 -15.09
C GLN A 177 33.79 -1.14 -14.34
N SER A 178 33.77 -2.48 -14.25
CA SER A 178 32.87 -3.17 -13.32
C SER A 178 33.20 -2.80 -11.88
N PRO A 179 32.22 -2.48 -11.02
CA PRO A 179 32.48 -2.18 -9.62
C PRO A 179 33.03 -3.40 -8.89
N ILE A 180 34.29 -3.32 -8.45
CA ILE A 180 34.97 -4.39 -7.69
C ILE A 180 35.19 -3.95 -6.27
N VAL A 181 34.57 -4.67 -5.33
CA VAL A 181 34.65 -4.38 -3.88
C VAL A 181 35.57 -5.36 -3.21
N GLN A 182 36.57 -4.86 -2.48
CA GLN A 182 37.35 -5.68 -1.54
C GLN A 182 36.51 -6.01 -0.33
N PHE A 183 36.42 -7.29 -0.01
CA PHE A 183 35.65 -7.74 1.15
C PHE A 183 36.54 -8.60 2.06
N GLU A 184 36.59 -8.18 3.32
CA GLU A 184 37.29 -8.87 4.40
C GLU A 184 36.37 -8.92 5.61
N PRO A 185 35.84 -10.09 6.01
CA PRO A 185 35.08 -10.21 7.24
C PRO A 185 35.91 -9.77 8.44
N LYS A 186 35.31 -9.07 9.40
CA LYS A 186 35.97 -8.71 10.65
C LYS A 186 36.28 -9.97 11.47
N ALA A 187 37.41 -9.96 12.19
CA ALA A 187 37.84 -11.12 12.98
C ALA A 187 36.84 -11.49 14.09
N ASP A 188 36.19 -10.50 14.71
CA ASP A 188 35.10 -10.72 15.66
C ASP A 188 33.77 -10.83 14.89
N ALA A 189 33.06 -11.97 15.04
CA ALA A 189 31.80 -12.22 14.39
C ALA A 189 30.74 -11.15 14.70
N LYS A 190 30.72 -10.62 15.91
CA LYS A 190 29.80 -9.54 16.31
C LYS A 190 30.04 -8.23 15.57
N GLN A 191 31.21 -8.06 14.95
CA GLN A 191 31.56 -6.87 14.15
C GLN A 191 31.37 -7.10 12.65
N GLN A 192 31.09 -8.34 12.23
CA GLN A 192 30.83 -8.63 10.83
C GLN A 192 29.52 -7.99 10.37
N THR A 193 29.44 -7.68 9.10
CA THR A 193 28.24 -7.11 8.50
C THR A 193 27.80 -7.98 7.35
N ASP A 194 26.53 -8.19 7.26
CA ASP A 194 25.89 -8.90 6.15
C ASP A 194 26.10 -8.13 4.84
N PHE A 195 26.74 -8.77 3.87
CA PHE A 195 27.09 -8.18 2.60
C PHE A 195 26.03 -8.51 1.55
N LEU A 196 25.25 -7.49 1.17
CA LEU A 196 24.15 -7.62 0.24
C LEU A 196 24.46 -6.93 -1.08
N VAL A 197 23.94 -7.50 -2.16
CA VAL A 197 24.08 -6.94 -3.50
C VAL A 197 22.74 -6.93 -4.22
N ALA A 198 22.53 -5.93 -5.06
CA ALA A 198 21.35 -5.84 -5.93
C ALA A 198 21.74 -5.42 -7.34
N SER A 199 20.93 -5.83 -8.31
CA SER A 199 21.02 -5.32 -9.68
C SER A 199 19.62 -5.27 -10.29
N THR A 200 19.34 -4.20 -11.05
CA THR A 200 18.08 -4.08 -11.79
C THR A 200 18.21 -4.70 -13.19
N ASN A 201 17.09 -4.88 -13.86
CA ASN A 201 17.06 -4.94 -15.30
C ASN A 201 17.46 -3.57 -15.89
N ILE A 202 17.59 -3.47 -17.19
CA ILE A 202 17.73 -2.18 -17.87
C ILE A 202 16.37 -1.46 -17.73
N LEU A 203 16.41 -0.25 -17.20
CA LEU A 203 15.25 0.57 -16.92
C LEU A 203 15.23 1.74 -17.90
N GLN A 204 14.08 1.99 -18.53
CA GLN A 204 13.91 3.11 -19.43
C GLN A 204 13.55 4.37 -18.62
N TYR A 205 14.06 5.52 -19.00
CA TYR A 205 13.76 6.79 -18.33
C TYR A 205 12.27 7.04 -18.22
N ASP A 206 11.52 6.82 -19.30
CA ASP A 206 10.09 7.10 -19.39
C ASP A 206 9.22 6.20 -18.46
N ASP A 207 9.76 5.09 -17.99
CA ASP A 207 9.06 4.21 -17.04
C ASP A 207 9.14 4.71 -15.60
N PHE A 208 10.03 5.69 -15.32
CA PHE A 208 10.36 6.11 -13.95
C PHE A 208 9.75 7.44 -13.50
N ASP A 209 9.21 8.26 -14.34
CA ASP A 209 8.47 9.52 -14.06
C ASP A 209 8.27 9.81 -12.54
N GLY A 210 9.32 10.22 -11.83
CA GLY A 210 9.33 10.51 -10.40
C GLY A 210 9.19 9.33 -9.44
N LYS A 211 9.20 8.08 -9.91
CA LYS A 211 9.08 6.89 -9.06
C LYS A 211 10.43 6.47 -8.48
N LYS A 212 10.39 5.90 -7.29
CA LYS A 212 11.56 5.27 -6.69
C LYS A 212 11.94 4.00 -7.45
N ILE A 213 13.24 3.82 -7.72
CA ILE A 213 13.78 2.61 -8.35
C ILE A 213 13.78 1.47 -7.34
N PRO A 214 13.06 0.37 -7.61
CA PRO A 214 13.00 -0.76 -6.69
C PRO A 214 14.29 -1.58 -6.76
N LEU A 215 14.90 -1.82 -5.60
CA LEU A 215 16.07 -2.69 -5.45
C LEU A 215 15.68 -3.97 -4.72
N VAL A 216 16.04 -5.10 -5.28
CA VAL A 216 15.94 -6.42 -4.67
C VAL A 216 17.34 -6.87 -4.30
N PHE A 217 17.64 -6.87 -3.02
CA PHE A 217 18.94 -7.31 -2.51
C PHE A 217 18.99 -8.83 -2.33
N SER A 218 20.18 -9.40 -2.50
CA SER A 218 20.48 -10.80 -2.18
C SER A 218 21.76 -10.87 -1.34
N HIS A 219 21.85 -11.88 -0.48
CA HIS A 219 23.03 -12.12 0.34
C HIS A 219 24.16 -12.67 -0.53
N ALA A 220 25.33 -12.04 -0.48
CA ALA A 220 26.52 -12.45 -1.23
C ALA A 220 27.47 -13.31 -0.36
N THR A 221 27.26 -13.40 0.96
CA THR A 221 28.02 -14.22 1.89
C THR A 221 27.34 -15.55 2.20
N THR A 222 28.06 -16.45 2.88
CA THR A 222 27.53 -17.65 3.55
C THR A 222 27.37 -17.34 5.04
N ALA A 223 26.17 -17.52 5.57
CA ALA A 223 25.93 -17.44 7.01
C ALA A 223 26.31 -18.74 7.71
N ILE A 224 27.04 -18.68 8.85
CA ILE A 224 27.43 -19.84 9.59
C ILE A 224 26.74 -19.86 10.96
N GLN A 225 26.04 -20.95 11.26
CA GLN A 225 25.31 -21.16 12.51
C GLN A 225 25.75 -22.43 13.23
N PHE A 226 25.72 -22.38 14.56
CA PHE A 226 25.98 -23.49 15.42
C PHE A 226 24.75 -23.85 16.24
N LYS A 227 24.40 -25.14 16.31
CA LYS A 227 23.19 -25.62 17.02
C LYS A 227 23.53 -26.75 17.99
N ILE A 228 22.68 -26.86 19.00
CA ILE A 228 22.64 -28.03 19.88
C ILE A 228 21.92 -29.15 19.12
N GLY A 229 22.55 -30.35 19.08
CA GLY A 229 21.99 -31.57 18.52
C GLY A 229 21.40 -32.48 19.58
N ASN A 230 21.14 -33.72 19.17
CA ASN A 230 20.60 -34.77 20.05
C ASN A 230 21.67 -35.33 20.97
N ASP A 231 21.22 -35.83 22.11
CA ASP A 231 22.00 -36.64 23.07
C ASP A 231 23.27 -35.93 23.54
N LEU A 232 23.30 -34.62 23.53
CA LEU A 232 24.39 -33.83 24.09
C LEU A 232 24.34 -33.90 25.62
N SER A 233 24.91 -34.97 26.20
CA SER A 233 24.93 -35.21 27.67
C SER A 233 25.90 -34.30 28.43
N TYR A 234 26.60 -33.41 27.73
CA TYR A 234 27.59 -32.52 28.33
C TYR A 234 26.94 -31.22 28.79
N ASN A 235 26.88 -30.98 30.07
CA ASN A 235 26.49 -29.70 30.64
C ASN A 235 27.73 -28.79 30.75
N GLN A 236 28.11 -28.18 29.63
CA GLN A 236 29.23 -27.25 29.52
C GLN A 236 28.72 -25.86 29.14
N LYS A 237 29.56 -24.86 29.38
CA LYS A 237 29.26 -23.49 28.95
C LYS A 237 30.24 -23.05 27.87
N VAL A 238 29.76 -22.93 26.66
CA VAL A 238 30.52 -22.41 25.49
C VAL A 238 30.87 -20.94 25.72
N LYS A 239 32.17 -20.66 25.76
CA LYS A 239 32.70 -19.29 25.92
C LYS A 239 33.06 -18.65 24.58
N THR A 240 33.73 -19.43 23.69
CA THR A 240 34.09 -18.94 22.36
C THR A 240 33.84 -19.97 21.29
N ILE A 241 33.54 -19.50 20.09
CA ILE A 241 33.52 -20.31 18.87
C ILE A 241 34.49 -19.62 17.89
N GLU A 242 35.42 -20.40 17.32
CA GLU A 242 36.41 -19.89 16.37
C GLU A 242 36.34 -20.70 15.06
N ILE A 243 36.42 -19.99 13.94
CA ILE A 243 36.61 -20.58 12.61
C ILE A 243 38.03 -20.23 12.19
N LEU A 244 38.84 -21.26 11.98
CA LEU A 244 40.27 -21.13 11.74
C LEU A 244 40.64 -21.56 10.34
N GLY A 245 41.69 -20.96 9.77
CA GLY A 245 42.33 -21.36 8.53
C GLY A 245 41.48 -21.29 7.27
N VAL A 246 40.60 -20.29 7.15
CA VAL A 246 39.75 -20.07 5.97
C VAL A 246 40.22 -18.86 5.20
N ILE A 247 39.91 -18.78 3.89
CA ILE A 247 40.23 -17.62 3.06
C ILE A 247 39.48 -16.41 3.60
N GLY A 248 40.24 -15.39 3.99
CA GLY A 248 39.72 -14.22 4.68
C GLY A 248 39.77 -12.93 3.89
N ASP A 249 40.13 -12.98 2.62
CA ASP A 249 40.15 -11.84 1.71
C ASP A 249 39.60 -12.24 0.32
N ALA A 250 38.77 -11.40 -0.25
CA ALA A 250 38.23 -11.62 -1.58
C ALA A 250 37.79 -10.32 -2.23
N LYS A 251 37.67 -10.31 -3.54
CA LYS A 251 37.05 -9.25 -4.31
C LYS A 251 35.70 -9.72 -4.83
N TYR A 252 34.72 -8.85 -4.77
CA TYR A 252 33.40 -9.12 -5.34
C TYR A 252 33.15 -8.21 -6.54
N ASP A 253 32.92 -8.81 -7.70
CA ASP A 253 32.47 -8.10 -8.89
C ASP A 253 30.96 -7.92 -8.83
N VAL A 254 30.52 -6.70 -8.57
CA VAL A 254 29.11 -6.38 -8.30
C VAL A 254 28.24 -6.57 -9.53
N ALA A 255 28.74 -6.18 -10.72
CA ALA A 255 27.96 -6.27 -11.94
C ALA A 255 27.82 -7.70 -12.45
N ASN A 256 28.89 -8.51 -12.31
CA ASN A 256 28.89 -9.91 -12.74
C ASN A 256 28.46 -10.87 -11.61
N LYS A 257 28.29 -10.38 -10.38
CA LYS A 257 27.93 -11.14 -9.19
C LYS A 257 28.89 -12.34 -8.98
N ALA A 258 30.16 -12.05 -8.94
CA ALA A 258 31.20 -13.08 -8.89
C ALA A 258 32.26 -12.77 -7.82
N TRP A 259 32.64 -13.78 -7.07
CA TRP A 259 33.76 -13.74 -6.12
C TRP A 259 35.08 -14.09 -6.80
N VAL A 260 36.11 -13.29 -6.53
CA VAL A 260 37.52 -13.61 -6.82
C VAL A 260 38.25 -13.74 -5.49
N LEU A 261 38.58 -14.97 -5.12
CA LEU A 261 39.17 -15.29 -3.82
C LEU A 261 40.63 -14.84 -3.77
N GLY A 262 41.04 -14.34 -2.63
CA GLY A 262 42.44 -14.17 -2.29
C GLY A 262 43.07 -15.48 -1.80
N SER A 263 44.23 -15.36 -1.15
CA SER A 263 44.99 -16.51 -0.65
C SER A 263 45.29 -16.45 0.85
N SER A 264 44.91 -15.34 1.51
CA SER A 264 45.27 -15.14 2.94
C SER A 264 44.32 -15.95 3.83
N LEU A 265 44.88 -16.88 4.57
CA LEU A 265 44.11 -17.61 5.56
C LEU A 265 43.99 -16.77 6.84
N LYS A 266 42.75 -16.66 7.34
CA LYS A 266 42.41 -15.89 8.54
C LYS A 266 41.60 -16.73 9.53
N ASN A 267 41.51 -16.22 10.74
CA ASN A 267 40.77 -16.80 11.86
C ASN A 267 39.70 -15.81 12.31
N TYR A 268 38.53 -16.35 12.64
CA TYR A 268 37.37 -15.59 13.09
C TYR A 268 36.88 -16.11 14.42
N LYS A 269 36.41 -15.21 15.30
CA LYS A 269 36.03 -15.55 16.65
C LYS A 269 34.72 -14.94 17.04
N LEU A 270 33.89 -15.70 17.74
CA LEU A 270 32.73 -15.24 18.48
C LEU A 270 32.98 -15.45 19.96
N THR A 271 32.86 -14.42 20.78
CA THR A 271 32.85 -14.50 22.23
C THR A 271 31.43 -14.34 22.74
N LEU A 272 30.98 -15.39 23.49
CA LEU A 272 29.65 -15.41 24.09
C LEU A 272 29.74 -14.84 25.52
N ASN A 273 28.95 -13.84 25.81
CA ASN A 273 28.84 -13.20 27.09
C ASN A 273 27.37 -12.86 27.41
N PRO A 274 26.75 -13.60 28.36
CA PRO A 274 27.30 -14.69 29.14
C PRO A 274 27.61 -15.95 28.31
N PRO A 275 28.49 -16.87 28.81
CA PRO A 275 28.74 -18.16 28.15
C PRO A 275 27.46 -18.97 27.98
N PHE A 276 27.32 -19.60 26.80
CA PHE A 276 26.13 -20.36 26.42
C PHE A 276 26.13 -21.78 26.98
N SER A 277 25.10 -22.14 27.74
CA SER A 277 24.96 -23.50 28.27
C SER A 277 24.60 -24.51 27.18
N THR A 278 25.33 -25.66 27.12
CA THR A 278 24.99 -26.75 26.19
C THR A 278 23.83 -27.61 26.68
N ALA A 279 23.38 -27.42 27.94
CA ALA A 279 22.19 -28.08 28.49
C ALA A 279 20.90 -27.37 27.95
N GLN A 280 20.72 -27.43 26.65
CA GLN A 280 19.57 -26.88 25.95
C GLN A 280 18.88 -27.93 25.10
N ASN A 281 17.64 -27.71 24.76
CA ASN A 281 16.90 -28.57 23.84
C ASN A 281 17.58 -28.66 22.47
N PRO A 282 17.51 -29.79 21.80
CA PRO A 282 17.99 -29.95 20.43
C PRO A 282 17.38 -28.89 19.51
N GLY A 283 18.20 -28.38 18.59
CA GLY A 283 17.79 -27.33 17.64
C GLY A 283 18.03 -25.88 18.11
N VAL A 284 18.35 -25.69 19.42
CA VAL A 284 18.67 -24.35 19.93
C VAL A 284 19.97 -23.85 19.30
N VAL A 285 19.94 -22.63 18.80
CA VAL A 285 21.09 -21.98 18.15
C VAL A 285 22.00 -21.38 19.21
N ILE A 286 23.30 -21.69 19.13
CA ILE A 286 24.32 -21.24 20.06
C ILE A 286 24.74 -19.79 19.77
N ASN A 287 24.92 -19.48 18.49
CA ASN A 287 25.40 -18.17 18.02
C ASN A 287 24.29 -17.32 17.42
N GLY A 288 23.13 -17.30 18.06
CA GLY A 288 21.97 -16.51 17.66
C GLY A 288 22.17 -15.00 17.79
N GLY A 289 21.25 -14.27 17.20
CA GLY A 289 21.26 -12.82 17.26
C GLY A 289 22.43 -12.20 16.46
N ASP A 290 23.30 -11.49 17.17
CA ASP A 290 24.47 -10.79 16.60
C ASP A 290 25.70 -11.68 16.41
N GLY A 291 25.60 -12.97 16.68
CA GLY A 291 26.71 -13.91 16.63
C GLY A 291 26.85 -14.69 15.33
N THR A 292 26.08 -14.38 14.30
CA THR A 292 26.19 -15.02 12.99
C THR A 292 27.51 -14.65 12.32
N PHE A 293 28.26 -15.66 11.84
CA PHE A 293 29.42 -15.39 11.00
C PHE A 293 28.97 -15.23 9.54
N PHE A 294 29.38 -14.15 8.90
CA PHE A 294 29.21 -13.90 7.48
C PHE A 294 30.52 -14.12 6.75
N MET A 295 30.63 -15.24 6.09
CA MET A 295 31.88 -15.74 5.52
C MET A 295 31.88 -15.65 4.01
N ILE A 296 33.06 -15.49 3.42
CA ILE A 296 33.28 -15.53 1.99
C ILE A 296 32.93 -16.93 1.47
N PRO A 297 32.05 -17.06 0.44
CA PRO A 297 31.79 -18.33 -0.22
C PRO A 297 33.07 -18.88 -0.84
N GLN A 298 33.49 -20.09 -0.49
CA GLN A 298 34.77 -20.65 -0.87
C GLN A 298 34.78 -22.17 -0.82
N VAL A 299 35.69 -22.79 -1.57
CA VAL A 299 36.16 -24.15 -1.29
C VAL A 299 37.02 -24.05 -0.05
N LEU A 300 36.68 -24.83 0.98
CA LEU A 300 37.39 -24.76 2.26
C LEU A 300 38.80 -25.29 2.14
N PRO A 301 39.81 -24.50 2.54
CA PRO A 301 41.20 -24.95 2.61
C PRO A 301 41.34 -26.20 3.53
N ASP A 302 42.30 -27.00 3.29
CA ASP A 302 42.56 -28.19 4.13
C ASP A 302 42.83 -27.90 5.63
N ALA A 303 43.33 -26.69 5.90
CA ALA A 303 43.55 -26.15 7.23
C ALA A 303 42.26 -25.65 7.93
N ALA A 304 41.11 -25.61 7.24
CA ALA A 304 39.89 -25.06 7.80
C ALA A 304 39.35 -25.91 8.96
N MET A 305 39.16 -25.29 10.13
CA MET A 305 38.81 -25.93 11.40
C MET A 305 37.82 -25.08 12.19
N ILE A 306 36.95 -25.72 12.92
CA ILE A 306 36.15 -25.10 13.99
C ILE A 306 36.83 -25.44 15.34
N LYS A 307 36.91 -24.43 16.24
CA LYS A 307 37.32 -24.60 17.63
C LYS A 307 36.26 -24.00 18.55
N ILE A 308 35.81 -24.80 19.52
CA ILE A 308 34.85 -24.41 20.54
C ILE A 308 35.55 -24.47 21.88
N THR A 309 35.63 -23.34 22.60
CA THR A 309 36.26 -23.25 23.92
C THR A 309 35.21 -23.02 24.99
N PHE A 310 35.28 -23.75 26.07
CA PHE A 310 34.36 -23.67 27.19
C PHE A 310 34.86 -22.72 28.28
N GLU A 311 33.96 -22.34 29.18
CA GLU A 311 34.29 -21.52 30.35
C GLU A 311 35.35 -22.16 31.23
N SER A 312 35.41 -23.51 31.29
CA SER A 312 36.42 -24.30 32.00
C SER A 312 37.82 -24.19 31.40
N GLY A 313 37.98 -23.62 30.20
CA GLY A 313 39.24 -23.61 29.46
C GLY A 313 39.45 -24.82 28.56
N LYS A 314 38.68 -25.92 28.72
CA LYS A 314 38.68 -27.07 27.80
C LYS A 314 38.20 -26.65 26.41
N TYR A 315 38.56 -27.35 25.35
CA TYR A 315 38.17 -27.05 24.00
C TYR A 315 37.92 -28.29 23.15
N TRP A 316 37.11 -28.07 22.13
CA TRP A 316 36.86 -29.05 21.05
C TRP A 316 37.30 -28.47 19.71
N THR A 317 37.74 -29.36 18.82
CA THR A 317 38.11 -29.03 17.46
C THR A 317 37.39 -29.94 16.47
N ALA A 318 37.09 -29.43 15.27
CA ALA A 318 36.52 -30.21 14.19
C ALA A 318 37.08 -29.71 12.84
N LYS A 319 37.69 -30.62 12.06
CA LYS A 319 38.22 -30.28 10.75
C LYS A 319 37.09 -30.18 9.72
N ILE A 320 36.83 -28.96 9.23
CA ILE A 320 35.76 -28.71 8.24
C ILE A 320 36.27 -28.58 6.82
N GLY A 321 37.60 -28.49 6.63
CA GLY A 321 38.25 -28.37 5.33
C GLY A 321 38.51 -29.70 4.63
N GLY A 322 38.90 -29.66 3.37
CA GLY A 322 39.30 -30.78 2.55
C GLY A 322 38.49 -30.93 1.25
N ALA A 323 38.82 -31.96 0.48
CA ALA A 323 38.25 -32.19 -0.84
C ALA A 323 36.71 -32.19 -0.87
N GLY A 324 36.14 -31.35 -1.72
CA GLY A 324 34.69 -31.23 -1.90
C GLY A 324 33.94 -30.39 -0.87
N LYS A 325 34.65 -29.95 0.20
CA LYS A 325 34.05 -29.08 1.22
C LYS A 325 33.97 -27.61 0.74
N LYS A 326 32.81 -27.03 0.78
CA LYS A 326 32.60 -25.63 0.31
C LYS A 326 31.51 -24.91 1.07
N TRP A 327 31.65 -23.63 1.18
CA TRP A 327 30.58 -22.69 1.51
C TRP A 327 30.04 -22.05 0.24
N THR A 328 28.72 -21.92 0.16
CA THR A 328 28.02 -21.43 -1.05
C THR A 328 27.36 -20.09 -0.75
N GLU A 329 27.46 -19.17 -1.71
CA GLU A 329 26.83 -17.85 -1.67
C GLU A 329 25.33 -17.95 -1.38
N GLY A 330 24.82 -17.08 -0.50
CA GLY A 330 23.40 -16.96 -0.19
C GLY A 330 22.83 -18.18 0.53
N THR A 331 23.65 -18.97 1.21
CA THR A 331 23.20 -20.13 2.00
C THR A 331 23.53 -19.97 3.47
N THR A 332 22.84 -20.76 4.30
CA THR A 332 23.19 -20.94 5.72
C THR A 332 23.85 -22.31 5.92
N ARG A 333 25.07 -22.30 6.41
CA ARG A 333 25.76 -23.50 6.87
C ARG A 333 25.51 -23.67 8.36
N VAL A 334 24.89 -24.78 8.74
CA VAL A 334 24.60 -25.14 10.14
C VAL A 334 25.51 -26.23 10.58
N TYR A 335 26.21 -26.03 11.69
CA TYR A 335 26.99 -27.02 12.38
C TYR A 335 26.28 -27.41 13.69
N THR A 336 25.75 -28.62 13.72
CA THR A 336 25.00 -29.14 14.87
C THR A 336 25.90 -30.05 15.69
N ILE A 337 26.11 -29.74 16.97
CA ILE A 337 26.90 -30.55 17.91
C ILE A 337 25.99 -31.67 18.41
N SER A 338 26.34 -32.93 18.16
CA SER A 338 25.52 -34.10 18.52
C SER A 338 26.38 -35.24 19.08
N ASN A 339 25.83 -35.97 20.03
CA ASN A 339 26.44 -37.20 20.57
C ASN A 339 25.62 -38.39 20.04
N SER A 340 25.99 -38.91 18.87
CA SER A 340 25.31 -40.08 18.32
C SER A 340 26.25 -40.86 17.44
N SER A 341 26.65 -42.05 17.90
CA SER A 341 27.41 -43.04 17.13
C SER A 341 26.62 -43.58 15.93
N ASP A 342 25.29 -43.39 15.91
CA ASP A 342 24.41 -43.85 14.85
C ASP A 342 24.43 -42.96 13.60
N LEU A 343 24.96 -41.72 13.72
CA LEU A 343 25.02 -40.76 12.60
C LEU A 343 26.25 -40.96 11.72
N SER A 344 27.31 -41.56 12.22
CA SER A 344 28.61 -41.70 11.51
C SER A 344 28.56 -42.63 10.31
N ASP A 345 27.65 -43.61 10.29
CA ASP A 345 27.57 -44.59 9.22
C ASP A 345 26.41 -44.42 8.27
N ARG A 346 25.55 -43.45 8.51
CA ARG A 346 24.35 -43.20 7.68
C ARG A 346 24.22 -41.76 7.27
N ASP A 347 23.85 -41.56 6.01
CA ASP A 347 23.45 -40.28 5.50
C ASP A 347 21.93 -40.12 5.67
N PHE A 348 21.49 -39.05 6.28
CA PHE A 348 20.06 -38.77 6.48
C PHE A 348 19.50 -37.88 5.38
N GLU A 349 18.37 -38.31 4.81
CA GLU A 349 17.66 -37.60 3.78
C GLU A 349 16.29 -37.19 4.30
N LEU A 350 15.94 -35.88 4.06
CA LEU A 350 14.61 -35.37 4.27
C LEU A 350 14.32 -34.39 3.12
N SER A 351 13.37 -34.75 2.31
CA SER A 351 12.95 -33.93 1.18
C SER A 351 11.42 -33.81 1.14
N ILE A 352 10.95 -32.64 0.70
CA ILE A 352 9.54 -32.36 0.51
C ILE A 352 9.36 -31.96 -0.94
N THR A 353 8.52 -32.68 -1.65
CA THR A 353 8.27 -32.43 -3.07
C THR A 353 6.79 -32.17 -3.26
N PRO A 354 6.41 -30.98 -3.72
CA PRO A 354 5.04 -30.74 -4.14
C PRO A 354 4.70 -31.63 -5.33
N THR A 355 3.47 -32.13 -5.41
CA THR A 355 3.03 -32.94 -6.56
C THR A 355 2.52 -32.05 -7.70
N THR A 356 2.81 -32.46 -8.95
CA THR A 356 2.80 -31.59 -10.13
C THR A 356 1.45 -31.53 -10.89
N ASP A 357 0.36 -32.08 -10.37
CA ASP A 357 -0.85 -32.32 -11.15
C ASP A 357 -1.68 -31.05 -11.53
N LEU A 358 -1.26 -29.86 -11.10
CA LEU A 358 -2.02 -28.64 -11.35
C LEU A 358 -1.08 -27.51 -11.78
N GLY A 359 -0.56 -27.47 -12.97
CA GLY A 359 0.28 -26.43 -13.59
C GLY A 359 0.56 -25.14 -12.78
N ASP A 360 1.40 -24.27 -12.99
CA ASP A 360 1.71 -23.02 -12.29
C ASP A 360 2.06 -23.09 -10.80
N GLY A 361 3.30 -23.43 -10.50
CA GLY A 361 3.85 -23.25 -9.15
C GLY A 361 3.12 -24.08 -8.08
N VAL A 362 3.46 -25.31 -7.98
CA VAL A 362 2.87 -26.38 -7.14
C VAL A 362 2.61 -26.00 -5.68
N THR A 363 3.25 -24.94 -5.19
CA THR A 363 3.07 -24.43 -3.83
C THR A 363 2.18 -23.20 -3.74
N THR A 364 1.73 -22.70 -4.88
CA THR A 364 0.86 -21.52 -4.96
C THR A 364 -0.53 -21.95 -5.42
N ARG A 365 -1.56 -21.53 -4.71
CA ARG A 365 -2.96 -21.79 -4.99
C ARG A 365 -3.76 -20.51 -5.05
N LYS A 366 -4.84 -20.52 -5.83
CA LYS A 366 -5.86 -19.50 -5.78
C LYS A 366 -6.69 -19.67 -4.50
N TYR A 367 -7.39 -18.64 -4.10
CA TYR A 367 -8.22 -18.61 -2.89
C TYR A 367 -9.23 -19.74 -2.78
N ASN A 368 -9.67 -20.30 -3.90
CA ASN A 368 -10.66 -21.37 -4.00
C ASN A 368 -10.05 -22.77 -4.30
N GLU A 369 -8.75 -22.85 -4.48
CA GLU A 369 -8.00 -24.09 -4.65
C GLU A 369 -7.40 -24.48 -3.30
N LEU A 370 -8.11 -25.32 -2.55
CA LEU A 370 -7.83 -25.48 -1.13
C LEU A 370 -6.82 -26.60 -0.83
N ASP A 371 -6.73 -27.62 -1.65
CA ASP A 371 -5.88 -28.76 -1.41
C ASP A 371 -4.55 -28.64 -2.14
N ILE A 372 -3.48 -28.85 -1.40
CA ILE A 372 -2.10 -28.82 -1.91
C ILE A 372 -1.45 -30.17 -1.58
N PRO A 373 -1.49 -31.15 -2.50
CA PRO A 373 -0.80 -32.40 -2.33
C PRO A 373 0.72 -32.20 -2.42
N PHE A 374 1.44 -32.86 -1.55
CA PHE A 374 2.89 -32.94 -1.57
C PHE A 374 3.36 -34.31 -1.09
N THR A 375 4.63 -34.60 -1.27
CA THR A 375 5.22 -35.82 -0.77
C THR A 375 6.39 -35.54 0.16
N VAL A 376 6.60 -36.41 1.10
CA VAL A 376 7.76 -36.38 2.01
C VAL A 376 8.54 -37.69 1.86
N GLN A 377 9.84 -37.56 1.62
CA GLN A 377 10.79 -38.65 1.74
C GLN A 377 11.67 -38.38 2.96
N SER A 378 11.73 -39.34 3.86
CA SER A 378 12.49 -39.22 5.11
C SER A 378 13.11 -40.57 5.46
N PHE A 379 14.39 -40.71 5.16
CA PHE A 379 15.08 -41.95 5.36
C PHE A 379 16.58 -41.74 5.71
N SER A 380 17.24 -42.76 6.12
CA SER A 380 18.69 -42.78 6.27
C SER A 380 19.30 -43.90 5.43
N ARG A 381 20.36 -43.55 4.69
CA ARG A 381 21.10 -44.46 3.79
C ARG A 381 22.41 -44.90 4.45
N LEU A 382 22.66 -46.18 4.48
CA LEU A 382 23.93 -46.71 4.98
C LEU A 382 25.06 -46.36 3.99
N LYS A 383 26.15 -45.78 4.49
CA LYS A 383 27.32 -45.47 3.66
C LYS A 383 27.88 -46.76 3.06
N GLY A 384 28.25 -46.73 1.81
CA GLY A 384 28.70 -47.90 1.06
C GLY A 384 27.59 -48.71 0.37
N TYR A 385 26.34 -48.35 0.53
CA TYR A 385 25.18 -48.98 -0.12
C TYR A 385 24.35 -47.90 -0.90
N PRO A 386 24.91 -47.36 -1.97
CA PRO A 386 24.24 -46.30 -2.73
C PRO A 386 22.97 -46.76 -3.46
N ASP A 387 22.79 -48.07 -3.61
CA ASP A 387 21.62 -48.70 -4.24
C ASP A 387 20.34 -48.60 -3.39
N GLY A 388 20.45 -48.11 -2.14
CA GLY A 388 19.31 -47.96 -1.25
C GLY A 388 18.84 -49.26 -0.61
N SER A 389 19.52 -50.41 -0.87
CA SER A 389 19.14 -51.73 -0.32
C SER A 389 19.13 -51.80 1.21
N ARG A 390 19.78 -50.84 1.85
CA ARG A 390 19.90 -50.74 3.34
C ARG A 390 19.28 -49.45 3.87
N ASP A 391 18.43 -48.80 3.11
CA ASP A 391 17.71 -47.60 3.55
C ASP A 391 16.79 -47.95 4.72
N LYS A 392 16.73 -47.05 5.70
CA LYS A 392 15.81 -47.16 6.84
C LYS A 392 14.88 -45.94 6.83
N ALA A 393 13.61 -46.19 7.07
CA ALA A 393 12.63 -45.17 7.31
C ALA A 393 13.00 -44.34 8.56
N GLU A 394 12.87 -43.02 8.45
CA GLU A 394 13.10 -42.08 9.55
C GLU A 394 11.84 -41.26 9.77
N ALA A 395 11.20 -41.46 10.90
CA ALA A 395 9.98 -40.75 11.24
C ALA A 395 10.20 -39.23 11.26
N TRP A 396 9.24 -38.50 10.78
CA TRP A 396 9.27 -37.03 10.68
C TRP A 396 8.02 -36.38 11.29
N GLU A 397 8.13 -35.11 11.58
CA GLU A 397 7.02 -34.29 12.08
C GLU A 397 7.19 -32.85 11.63
N ILE A 398 6.10 -32.08 11.62
CA ILE A 398 6.15 -30.62 11.47
C ILE A 398 6.55 -30.02 12.82
N SER A 399 7.77 -29.50 12.90
CA SER A 399 8.33 -28.92 14.12
C SER A 399 7.99 -27.44 14.32
N LYS A 400 7.65 -26.72 13.23
CA LYS A 400 7.35 -25.28 13.28
C LYS A 400 6.39 -24.86 12.17
N TYR A 401 5.47 -23.99 12.53
CA TYR A 401 4.64 -23.23 11.63
C TYR A 401 5.03 -21.75 11.70
N GLU A 402 5.15 -21.13 10.56
CA GLU A 402 5.31 -19.69 10.44
C GLU A 402 4.37 -19.19 9.34
N TYR A 403 3.79 -18.03 9.52
CA TYR A 403 2.93 -17.43 8.48
C TYR A 403 3.31 -15.98 8.22
N SER A 404 2.99 -15.52 7.02
CA SER A 404 3.24 -14.16 6.55
C SER A 404 2.15 -13.71 5.60
N GLU A 405 1.80 -12.42 5.66
CA GLU A 405 0.90 -11.76 4.72
C GLU A 405 1.63 -10.90 3.69
N ASP A 406 2.95 -10.85 3.77
CA ASP A 406 3.79 -10.02 2.90
C ASP A 406 5.04 -10.76 2.37
N GLY A 407 5.24 -12.01 2.78
CA GLY A 407 6.41 -12.83 2.43
C GLY A 407 7.70 -12.46 3.16
N VAL A 408 7.65 -11.44 4.02
CA VAL A 408 8.82 -10.83 4.67
C VAL A 408 8.74 -10.99 6.19
N ASN A 409 7.63 -10.57 6.76
CA ASN A 409 7.38 -10.65 8.20
C ASN A 409 6.75 -12.00 8.54
N TRP A 410 7.48 -12.85 9.27
CA TRP A 410 7.04 -14.19 9.63
C TRP A 410 6.67 -14.28 11.10
N THR A 411 5.45 -14.69 11.38
CA THR A 411 4.95 -14.92 12.73
C THR A 411 4.92 -16.42 13.01
N THR A 412 5.45 -16.85 14.16
CA THR A 412 5.44 -18.24 14.57
C THR A 412 4.05 -18.65 15.08
N GLY A 413 3.55 -19.77 14.61
CA GLY A 413 2.27 -20.37 15.00
C GLY A 413 1.51 -20.92 13.80
N LYS A 414 0.61 -21.88 14.05
CA LYS A 414 -0.28 -22.43 13.01
C LYS A 414 -1.33 -21.38 12.64
N PRO A 415 -1.30 -20.87 11.40
CA PRO A 415 -2.23 -19.81 11.01
C PRO A 415 -3.63 -20.38 10.73
N SER A 416 -4.64 -19.52 10.86
CA SER A 416 -6.04 -19.86 10.55
C SER A 416 -6.28 -20.24 9.09
N MET A 417 -5.36 -19.86 8.19
CA MET A 417 -5.45 -20.26 6.79
C MET A 417 -5.19 -21.77 6.57
N VAL A 418 -4.64 -22.49 7.54
CA VAL A 418 -4.40 -23.93 7.48
C VAL A 418 -5.55 -24.67 8.15
N ALA A 419 -6.44 -25.23 7.37
CA ALA A 419 -7.55 -26.04 7.86
C ALA A 419 -7.04 -27.36 8.40
N SER A 420 -6.19 -28.06 7.63
CA SER A 420 -5.52 -29.30 8.06
C SER A 420 -4.22 -29.50 7.29
N VAL A 421 -3.35 -30.30 7.85
CA VAL A 421 -2.12 -30.73 7.19
C VAL A 421 -1.69 -32.10 7.74
N THR A 422 -0.99 -32.89 6.93
CA THR A 422 -0.32 -34.09 7.40
C THR A 422 0.86 -33.67 8.28
N GLU A 423 0.72 -33.87 9.59
CA GLU A 423 1.66 -33.30 10.58
C GLU A 423 2.88 -34.17 10.89
N GLN A 424 2.78 -35.48 10.60
CA GLN A 424 3.86 -36.47 10.86
C GLN A 424 3.71 -37.67 9.92
N GLY A 425 4.80 -38.40 9.76
CA GLY A 425 4.87 -39.63 9.00
C GLY A 425 5.93 -40.59 9.51
N ALA A 426 5.84 -41.84 9.05
CA ALA A 426 6.81 -42.90 9.37
C ALA A 426 8.14 -42.74 8.61
N GLY A 427 8.09 -42.03 7.47
CA GLY A 427 9.20 -41.86 6.55
C GLY A 427 9.44 -43.08 5.67
N GLY A 428 10.43 -42.98 4.82
CA GLY A 428 10.88 -43.98 3.88
C GLY A 428 11.63 -43.38 2.72
N SER A 429 12.33 -44.23 1.95
CA SER A 429 12.89 -43.83 0.64
C SER A 429 11.85 -43.76 -0.45
N VAL A 430 10.65 -44.35 -0.22
CA VAL A 430 9.46 -44.13 -1.02
C VAL A 430 8.72 -42.91 -0.49
N ALA A 431 8.31 -42.00 -1.39
CA ALA A 431 7.66 -40.77 -1.03
C ALA A 431 6.28 -41.04 -0.39
N GLU A 432 6.07 -40.53 0.82
CA GLU A 432 4.75 -40.56 1.51
C GLU A 432 3.90 -39.45 0.95
N ALA A 433 2.65 -39.78 0.55
CA ALA A 433 1.66 -38.80 0.10
C ALA A 433 1.13 -38.00 1.30
N CYS A 434 1.19 -36.70 1.19
CA CYS A 434 0.75 -35.74 2.20
C CYS A 434 -0.15 -34.71 1.56
N ASN A 435 -0.94 -34.01 2.37
CA ASN A 435 -1.78 -32.91 1.90
C ASN A 435 -1.78 -31.76 2.90
N LEU A 436 -1.77 -30.55 2.38
CA LEU A 436 -2.13 -29.34 3.10
C LEU A 436 -3.47 -28.85 2.56
N ARG A 437 -4.44 -28.65 3.45
CA ARG A 437 -5.72 -28.05 3.12
C ARG A 437 -5.79 -26.64 3.70
N LEU A 438 -6.06 -25.68 2.82
CA LEU A 438 -6.24 -24.27 3.18
C LEU A 438 -7.70 -23.97 3.50
N THR A 439 -7.95 -22.87 4.22
CA THR A 439 -9.32 -22.37 4.46
C THR A 439 -9.84 -21.60 3.25
N TYR A 440 -11.14 -21.75 3.00
CA TYR A 440 -11.86 -20.94 2.03
C TYR A 440 -12.40 -19.70 2.71
N ASP A 441 -11.70 -18.60 2.54
CA ASP A 441 -12.05 -17.31 3.14
C ASP A 441 -12.55 -16.36 2.05
N TYR A 442 -13.76 -16.58 1.58
CA TYR A 442 -14.45 -15.69 0.65
C TYR A 442 -15.66 -15.09 1.34
N LYS A 443 -15.85 -13.80 1.22
CA LYS A 443 -16.90 -13.06 1.93
C LYS A 443 -17.75 -12.23 1.01
N ASP A 444 -19.03 -12.20 1.29
CA ASP A 444 -19.95 -11.20 0.78
C ASP A 444 -19.99 -10.01 1.77
N PHE A 445 -19.09 -9.04 1.54
CA PHE A 445 -18.98 -7.84 2.36
C PHE A 445 -20.23 -6.94 2.26
N LYS A 446 -20.96 -7.02 1.12
CA LYS A 446 -22.23 -6.30 0.97
C LYS A 446 -23.27 -6.85 1.93
N ALA A 447 -23.43 -8.17 1.96
CA ALA A 447 -24.34 -8.82 2.91
C ALA A 447 -23.91 -8.56 4.37
N GLU A 448 -22.61 -8.61 4.67
CA GLU A 448 -22.09 -8.25 6.01
C GLU A 448 -22.44 -6.79 6.38
N ARG A 449 -22.27 -5.83 5.46
CA ARG A 449 -22.64 -4.42 5.69
C ARG A 449 -24.12 -4.24 5.90
N GLU A 450 -24.96 -4.88 5.09
CA GLU A 450 -26.42 -4.83 5.25
C GLU A 450 -26.85 -5.46 6.58
N ALA A 451 -26.26 -6.57 6.97
CA ALA A 451 -26.49 -7.18 8.28
C ALA A 451 -26.08 -6.26 9.45
N GLN A 452 -24.96 -5.55 9.33
CA GLN A 452 -24.53 -4.55 10.33
C GLN A 452 -25.54 -3.39 10.43
N LEU A 453 -26.03 -2.88 9.31
CA LEU A 453 -27.06 -1.83 9.30
C LEU A 453 -28.37 -2.31 9.98
N GLN A 454 -28.79 -3.54 9.71
CA GLN A 454 -29.95 -4.16 10.33
C GLN A 454 -29.76 -4.44 11.82
N ALA A 455 -28.55 -4.85 12.23
CA ALA A 455 -28.23 -5.13 13.63
C ALA A 455 -28.00 -3.86 14.45
N ALA A 456 -27.74 -2.70 13.81
CA ALA A 456 -27.47 -1.45 14.52
C ALA A 456 -28.61 -1.10 15.49
N PRO A 457 -28.30 -0.67 16.72
CA PRO A 457 -29.33 -0.28 17.68
C PRO A 457 -30.27 0.80 17.14
N GLU A 458 -31.56 0.63 17.35
CA GLU A 458 -32.54 1.61 16.89
C GLU A 458 -32.41 2.94 17.63
N VAL A 459 -32.46 4.03 16.88
CA VAL A 459 -32.46 5.39 17.43
C VAL A 459 -33.88 5.74 17.93
N THR A 460 -34.15 5.43 19.15
CA THR A 460 -35.48 5.65 19.79
C THR A 460 -35.71 7.10 20.16
N THR A 461 -34.67 7.80 20.61
CA THR A 461 -34.71 9.24 20.87
C THR A 461 -34.31 9.99 19.59
N ARG A 462 -35.11 10.98 19.18
CA ARG A 462 -34.92 11.72 17.94
C ARG A 462 -33.56 12.41 17.89
N LYS A 463 -32.67 11.86 17.01
CA LYS A 463 -31.30 12.32 16.86
C LYS A 463 -31.23 13.51 15.90
N ASP A 464 -30.60 14.59 16.32
CA ASP A 464 -30.29 15.72 15.42
C ASP A 464 -29.01 15.43 14.63
N LEU A 465 -29.16 15.28 13.32
CA LEU A 465 -28.04 14.94 12.40
C LEU A 465 -27.08 16.11 12.16
N SER A 466 -27.46 17.32 12.52
CA SER A 466 -26.59 18.49 12.39
C SER A 466 -25.65 18.69 13.58
N ILE A 467 -25.79 17.91 14.64
CA ILE A 467 -24.95 18.03 15.84
C ILE A 467 -23.75 17.09 15.69
N ASN A 468 -22.54 17.65 15.74
CA ASN A 468 -21.30 16.90 15.71
C ASN A 468 -20.98 16.27 17.09
N THR A 469 -19.89 15.51 17.17
CA THR A 469 -19.42 14.85 18.41
C THR A 469 -19.07 15.83 19.54
N CYS A 470 -18.80 17.11 19.20
CA CYS A 470 -18.52 18.17 20.18
C CYS A 470 -19.79 18.92 20.63
N GLY A 471 -20.98 18.46 20.23
CA GLY A 471 -22.23 19.12 20.55
C GLY A 471 -22.53 20.38 19.73
N GLN A 472 -21.73 20.69 18.72
CA GLN A 472 -21.89 21.88 17.91
C GLN A 472 -22.70 21.56 16.64
N ARG A 473 -23.48 22.54 16.19
CA ARG A 473 -24.30 22.41 14.99
C ARG A 473 -23.53 22.75 13.72
N ASN A 474 -23.44 21.78 12.80
CA ASN A 474 -22.92 21.92 11.46
C ASN A 474 -23.96 21.43 10.46
N THR A 475 -24.46 22.30 9.59
CA THR A 475 -25.44 21.92 8.58
C THR A 475 -24.78 21.48 7.28
N ALA A 476 -25.42 20.58 6.56
CA ALA A 476 -24.94 20.03 5.30
C ALA A 476 -26.10 19.76 4.34
N ASN A 477 -25.81 19.50 3.06
CA ASN A 477 -26.82 19.02 2.12
C ASN A 477 -26.92 17.49 2.07
N CYS A 478 -25.96 16.79 2.65
CA CYS A 478 -25.98 15.33 2.79
C CYS A 478 -25.82 14.95 4.27
N TYR A 479 -26.68 14.06 4.75
CA TYR A 479 -26.60 13.45 6.08
C TYR A 479 -26.51 11.95 5.95
N VAL A 480 -25.54 11.34 6.68
CA VAL A 480 -25.36 9.89 6.72
C VAL A 480 -26.12 9.29 7.90
N VAL A 481 -26.89 8.24 7.61
CA VAL A 481 -27.69 7.49 8.61
C VAL A 481 -27.30 6.01 8.56
N SER A 482 -26.94 5.43 9.71
CA SER A 482 -26.45 4.06 9.81
C SER A 482 -27.33 3.14 10.67
N ALA A 483 -28.45 3.62 11.15
CA ALA A 483 -29.39 2.84 11.97
C ALA A 483 -30.83 3.23 11.66
N GLY A 484 -31.76 2.30 11.86
CA GLY A 484 -33.18 2.62 11.86
C GLY A 484 -33.56 3.50 13.05
N GLY A 485 -34.66 4.25 12.94
CA GLY A 485 -35.20 5.06 14.06
C GLY A 485 -35.49 6.50 13.68
N LYS A 486 -35.47 7.40 14.68
CA LYS A 486 -36.02 8.76 14.64
C LYS A 486 -34.91 9.79 14.47
N TYR A 487 -35.06 10.66 13.46
CA TYR A 487 -34.06 11.67 13.10
C TYR A 487 -34.69 13.03 12.88
N LYS A 488 -33.86 14.07 12.97
CA LYS A 488 -34.20 15.44 12.57
C LYS A 488 -32.97 16.19 12.11
N PHE A 489 -33.20 17.24 11.36
CA PHE A 489 -32.23 18.28 11.06
C PHE A 489 -32.93 19.65 10.96
N PRO A 490 -32.24 20.78 11.21
CA PRO A 490 -32.88 22.09 11.24
C PRO A 490 -33.25 22.57 9.84
N LEU A 491 -34.28 23.42 9.76
CA LEU A 491 -34.64 24.18 8.55
C LEU A 491 -33.61 25.26 8.27
N VAL A 492 -32.43 24.83 7.87
CA VAL A 492 -31.28 25.68 7.60
C VAL A 492 -30.67 25.22 6.29
N TYR A 493 -30.26 26.16 5.46
CA TYR A 493 -29.55 25.83 4.22
C TYR A 493 -28.31 24.99 4.53
N GLY A 494 -27.99 24.04 3.66
CA GLY A 494 -26.77 23.24 3.80
C GLY A 494 -25.55 24.15 3.94
N ASN A 495 -24.63 23.79 4.83
CA ASN A 495 -23.38 24.52 5.10
C ASN A 495 -23.55 25.97 5.67
N ALA A 496 -24.78 26.41 5.90
CA ALA A 496 -25.03 27.77 6.39
C ALA A 496 -24.84 27.95 7.90
N LEU A 497 -24.70 26.86 8.67
CA LEU A 497 -24.21 26.87 10.05
C LEU A 497 -22.94 26.03 10.17
N GLN A 498 -21.91 26.60 10.80
CA GLN A 498 -20.67 25.92 11.13
C GLN A 498 -20.30 26.20 12.58
N ASN A 499 -20.05 25.15 13.36
CA ASN A 499 -19.74 25.22 14.79
C ASN A 499 -20.77 26.03 15.61
N GLY A 500 -22.05 25.91 15.22
CA GLY A 500 -23.16 26.61 15.87
C GLY A 500 -23.33 28.07 15.47
N GLN A 501 -22.46 28.61 14.63
CA GLN A 501 -22.48 30.01 14.20
C GLN A 501 -22.98 30.15 12.75
N ASP A 502 -23.52 31.33 12.45
CA ASP A 502 -23.93 31.69 11.07
C ASP A 502 -22.70 31.72 10.16
N ASN A 503 -22.64 30.77 9.24
CA ASN A 503 -21.62 30.67 8.20
C ASN A 503 -22.04 31.52 6.98
N ARG A 504 -22.10 32.82 7.17
CA ARG A 504 -22.59 33.78 6.17
C ARG A 504 -21.84 33.68 4.82
N HIS A 505 -20.56 33.40 4.84
CA HIS A 505 -19.75 33.28 3.62
C HIS A 505 -20.24 32.14 2.72
N ALA A 506 -20.87 31.10 3.24
CA ALA A 506 -21.40 30.00 2.45
C ALA A 506 -22.53 30.42 1.50
N TYR A 507 -23.29 31.47 1.81
CA TYR A 507 -24.43 31.94 1.00
C TYR A 507 -24.33 33.41 0.61
N LYS A 508 -23.48 34.19 1.25
CA LYS A 508 -23.19 35.60 0.92
C LYS A 508 -21.68 35.83 1.05
N PRO A 509 -20.89 35.28 0.13
CA PRO A 509 -19.43 35.39 0.22
C PRO A 509 -19.00 36.87 0.02
N ASN A 510 -17.85 37.20 0.61
CA ASN A 510 -17.25 38.53 0.43
C ASN A 510 -16.44 38.53 -0.88
N VAL A 511 -17.13 38.51 -1.99
CA VAL A 511 -16.56 38.50 -3.33
C VAL A 511 -17.25 39.57 -4.20
N THR A 512 -16.55 40.12 -5.19
CA THR A 512 -17.14 41.04 -6.17
C THR A 512 -18.08 40.26 -7.08
N ALA A 513 -19.37 40.58 -7.01
CA ALA A 513 -20.36 39.94 -7.86
C ALA A 513 -20.16 40.32 -9.32
N SER A 514 -20.34 39.38 -10.22
CA SER A 514 -20.24 39.54 -11.65
C SER A 514 -21.20 38.58 -12.38
N ASN A 515 -21.22 38.59 -13.69
CA ASN A 515 -21.96 37.60 -14.47
C ASN A 515 -21.50 36.14 -14.24
N SER A 516 -20.29 35.97 -13.74
CA SER A 516 -19.66 34.65 -13.49
C SER A 516 -19.43 34.35 -12.01
N VAL A 517 -19.84 35.26 -11.10
CA VAL A 517 -19.60 35.10 -9.66
C VAL A 517 -20.84 35.58 -8.88
N LEU A 518 -21.38 34.70 -8.06
CA LEU A 518 -22.48 35.03 -7.18
C LEU A 518 -21.98 35.73 -5.92
N GLY A 519 -22.40 36.96 -5.69
CA GLY A 519 -22.22 37.65 -4.43
C GLY A 519 -23.27 37.23 -3.36
N ILE A 520 -24.42 36.70 -3.82
CA ILE A 520 -25.48 36.13 -2.96
C ILE A 520 -26.05 34.91 -3.66
N PHE A 521 -26.09 33.79 -2.95
CA PHE A 521 -26.71 32.55 -3.42
C PHE A 521 -28.26 32.65 -3.42
N GLN A 522 -28.89 31.79 -4.23
CA GLN A 522 -30.33 31.88 -4.48
C GLN A 522 -31.05 30.59 -4.00
N GLU A 523 -32.29 30.75 -3.59
CA GLU A 523 -33.29 29.71 -3.39
C GLU A 523 -34.53 29.97 -4.30
N GLY A 524 -35.55 29.14 -4.18
CA GLY A 524 -36.72 29.24 -5.06
C GLY A 524 -37.42 30.59 -5.09
N ARG A 525 -37.36 31.39 -4.02
CA ARG A 525 -37.94 32.75 -3.98
C ARG A 525 -36.97 33.86 -4.30
N GLY A 526 -35.70 33.59 -4.47
CA GLY A 526 -34.67 34.57 -4.79
C GLY A 526 -33.44 34.48 -3.91
N ASN A 527 -32.87 35.60 -3.51
CA ASN A 527 -31.63 35.68 -2.75
C ASN A 527 -31.77 35.10 -1.32
N ILE A 528 -30.78 34.32 -0.87
CA ILE A 528 -30.68 33.81 0.49
C ILE A 528 -30.18 34.95 1.41
N ASN A 529 -31.08 35.42 2.30
CA ASN A 529 -30.81 36.56 3.18
C ASN A 529 -30.45 36.18 4.61
N GLY A 530 -30.29 34.90 4.92
CA GLY A 530 -29.93 34.38 6.23
C GLY A 530 -29.82 32.86 6.18
N TYR A 531 -29.26 32.23 7.23
CA TYR A 531 -29.06 30.80 7.26
C TYR A 531 -30.36 29.98 7.34
N GLN A 532 -31.46 30.55 7.85
CA GLN A 532 -32.74 29.85 8.05
C GLN A 532 -33.61 29.86 6.80
N ILE A 533 -34.20 28.71 6.49
CA ILE A 533 -35.26 28.60 5.46
C ILE A 533 -36.58 28.97 6.10
N LYS A 534 -37.23 30.02 5.56
CA LYS A 534 -38.46 30.60 6.12
C LYS A 534 -39.68 30.30 5.27
N GLY A 535 -40.85 30.33 5.91
CA GLY A 535 -42.13 30.18 5.22
C GLY A 535 -42.37 28.76 4.70
N ILE A 536 -41.98 27.78 5.48
CA ILE A 536 -42.13 26.34 5.23
C ILE A 536 -43.25 25.79 6.10
N ASP A 537 -44.12 25.00 5.47
CA ASP A 537 -45.17 24.29 6.19
C ASP A 537 -45.10 22.78 6.01
N ARG A 538 -44.42 22.29 4.98
CA ARG A 538 -44.47 20.89 4.63
C ARG A 538 -43.11 20.33 4.22
N ALA A 539 -42.85 19.08 4.70
CA ALA A 539 -41.75 18.25 4.24
C ALA A 539 -42.30 16.96 3.59
N GLN A 540 -41.58 16.44 2.64
CA GLN A 540 -41.90 15.15 1.99
C GLN A 540 -40.63 14.41 1.57
N VAL A 541 -40.75 13.08 1.48
CA VAL A 541 -39.74 12.25 0.78
C VAL A 541 -40.05 12.35 -0.70
N ALA A 542 -39.26 13.13 -1.43
CA ALA A 542 -39.47 13.32 -2.85
C ALA A 542 -39.04 12.09 -3.66
N TRP A 543 -38.05 11.38 -3.17
CA TRP A 543 -37.60 10.12 -3.74
C TRP A 543 -36.83 9.30 -2.69
N CYS A 544 -36.92 7.97 -2.80
CA CYS A 544 -36.15 7.03 -2.03
C CYS A 544 -35.83 5.80 -2.87
N SER A 545 -34.59 5.33 -2.88
CA SER A 545 -34.20 4.13 -3.62
C SER A 545 -34.89 2.85 -3.10
N GLU A 546 -35.34 2.89 -1.83
CA GLU A 546 -36.05 1.82 -1.17
C GLU A 546 -37.41 2.33 -0.68
N PRO A 547 -38.51 2.00 -1.36
CA PRO A 547 -39.82 2.51 -1.03
C PRO A 547 -40.23 2.23 0.42
N GLY A 548 -40.60 3.30 1.15
CA GLY A 548 -41.05 3.20 2.52
C GLY A 548 -39.93 2.96 3.55
N LEU A 549 -38.65 3.01 3.16
CA LEU A 549 -37.53 2.99 4.13
C LEU A 549 -37.47 4.31 4.91
N VAL A 550 -37.66 5.44 4.24
CA VAL A 550 -37.64 6.78 4.85
C VAL A 550 -39.06 7.36 4.80
N THR A 551 -39.56 7.83 5.92
CA THR A 551 -40.86 8.48 6.04
C THR A 551 -40.78 9.77 6.84
N ILE A 552 -41.53 10.79 6.42
CA ILE A 552 -41.61 12.05 7.19
C ILE A 552 -42.54 11.88 8.38
N SER A 553 -42.09 12.33 9.53
CA SER A 553 -42.91 12.35 10.76
C SER A 553 -44.03 13.41 10.69
N ASN A 554 -45.00 13.30 11.55
CA ASN A 554 -46.07 14.30 11.74
C ASN A 554 -46.92 14.57 10.46
N GLY A 555 -47.08 13.56 9.58
CA GLY A 555 -47.81 13.69 8.34
C GLY A 555 -47.21 14.73 7.36
N GLY A 556 -45.92 15.03 7.51
CA GLY A 556 -45.19 16.00 6.72
C GLY A 556 -45.24 17.43 7.22
N ASN A 557 -45.97 17.72 8.31
CA ASN A 557 -45.97 19.05 8.87
C ASN A 557 -44.63 19.37 9.52
N VAL A 558 -44.09 20.55 9.22
CA VAL A 558 -42.84 21.03 9.76
C VAL A 558 -43.10 21.80 11.04
N CYS A 559 -42.61 21.29 12.16
CA CYS A 559 -42.80 21.86 13.49
C CYS A 559 -41.44 22.32 14.05
N SER A 560 -41.49 23.41 14.82
CA SER A 560 -40.31 23.85 15.62
C SER A 560 -39.02 24.14 14.85
N GLY A 561 -39.08 24.41 13.56
CA GLY A 561 -37.92 24.74 12.74
C GLY A 561 -37.02 23.54 12.36
N PHE A 562 -37.56 22.31 12.45
CA PHE A 562 -36.89 21.06 12.07
C PHE A 562 -37.70 20.27 11.06
N VAL A 563 -36.98 19.58 10.18
CA VAL A 563 -37.50 18.44 9.43
C VAL A 563 -37.32 17.20 10.27
N GLU A 564 -38.40 16.47 10.55
CA GLU A 564 -38.38 15.24 11.31
C GLU A 564 -38.80 14.06 10.46
N PHE A 565 -38.01 12.98 10.52
CA PHE A 565 -38.26 11.79 9.73
C PHE A 565 -37.86 10.51 10.48
N GLU A 566 -38.31 9.40 9.97
CA GLU A 566 -38.01 8.08 10.51
C GLU A 566 -37.44 7.17 9.42
N VAL A 567 -36.51 6.30 9.80
CA VAL A 567 -35.93 5.27 8.97
C VAL A 567 -36.41 3.91 9.50
N ASP A 568 -37.15 3.17 8.68
CA ASP A 568 -37.71 1.88 9.04
C ASP A 568 -36.61 0.85 9.28
N LYS A 569 -36.44 0.45 10.53
CA LYS A 569 -35.45 -0.52 10.94
C LYS A 569 -35.59 -1.86 10.21
N THR A 570 -36.82 -2.27 9.90
CA THR A 570 -37.10 -3.57 9.26
C THR A 570 -36.68 -3.61 7.79
N LYS A 571 -36.46 -2.44 7.19
CA LYS A 571 -36.06 -2.26 5.79
C LYS A 571 -34.62 -1.78 5.61
N MET A 572 -33.86 -1.74 6.72
CA MET A 572 -32.48 -1.20 6.70
C MET A 572 -31.59 -1.94 5.70
N LYS A 573 -31.06 -1.18 4.75
CA LYS A 573 -30.00 -1.55 3.79
C LYS A 573 -29.40 -0.29 3.20
N GLU A 574 -28.34 -0.43 2.42
CA GLU A 574 -27.75 0.72 1.72
C GLU A 574 -28.76 1.36 0.78
N ALA A 575 -29.02 2.65 0.99
CA ALA A 575 -30.04 3.38 0.25
C ALA A 575 -29.74 4.89 0.23
N SER A 576 -30.49 5.61 -0.60
CA SER A 576 -30.50 7.06 -0.63
C SER A 576 -31.93 7.58 -0.68
N ALA A 577 -32.20 8.68 -0.01
CA ALA A 577 -33.47 9.37 -0.09
C ALA A 577 -33.25 10.87 -0.26
N ILE A 578 -34.19 11.53 -0.92
CA ILE A 578 -34.23 12.98 -1.07
C ILE A 578 -35.43 13.49 -0.27
N ILE A 579 -35.15 14.29 0.74
CA ILE A 579 -36.17 14.99 1.50
C ILE A 579 -36.24 16.41 1.00
N THR A 580 -37.47 16.89 0.72
CA THR A 580 -37.75 18.26 0.27
C THR A 580 -38.67 18.96 1.24
N VAL A 581 -38.56 20.27 1.30
CA VAL A 581 -39.51 21.13 2.00
C VAL A 581 -40.13 22.14 1.00
N SER A 582 -41.41 22.45 1.23
CA SER A 582 -42.18 23.31 0.34
C SER A 582 -42.66 24.57 1.06
N TYR A 583 -42.85 25.63 0.30
CA TYR A 583 -43.36 26.89 0.82
C TYR A 583 -44.83 26.79 1.18
N CYS A 584 -45.24 27.52 2.27
CA CYS A 584 -46.62 27.63 2.73
C CYS A 584 -47.58 27.92 1.57
N GLY A 585 -48.65 27.10 1.48
CA GLY A 585 -49.67 27.20 0.48
C GLY A 585 -49.21 26.84 -0.96
N CYS A 586 -47.98 26.39 -1.17
CA CYS A 586 -47.42 26.03 -2.46
C CYS A 586 -46.73 24.70 -2.46
N PRO A 587 -47.43 23.57 -2.26
CA PRO A 587 -46.77 22.23 -2.06
C PRO A 587 -45.99 21.76 -3.29
N LYS A 588 -46.24 22.31 -4.46
CA LYS A 588 -45.49 22.02 -5.70
C LYS A 588 -44.20 22.82 -5.84
N ARG A 589 -43.93 23.79 -4.97
CA ARG A 589 -42.75 24.64 -5.02
C ARG A 589 -41.80 24.28 -3.89
N VAL A 590 -40.79 23.46 -4.22
CA VAL A 590 -39.75 23.10 -3.29
C VAL A 590 -38.90 24.33 -2.92
N ALA A 591 -38.71 24.53 -1.62
CA ALA A 591 -37.81 25.55 -1.10
C ALA A 591 -36.37 25.05 -1.02
N TRP A 592 -36.19 23.87 -0.54
CA TRP A 592 -34.86 23.21 -0.38
C TRP A 592 -34.99 21.70 -0.33
N SER A 593 -33.87 21.01 -0.54
CA SER A 593 -33.76 19.56 -0.52
C SER A 593 -32.48 19.12 0.15
N TRP A 594 -32.51 17.95 0.75
CA TRP A 594 -31.37 17.28 1.37
C TRP A 594 -31.27 15.83 0.91
N HIS A 595 -30.06 15.35 0.80
CA HIS A 595 -29.76 13.96 0.57
C HIS A 595 -29.58 13.23 1.91
N ILE A 596 -30.37 12.19 2.14
CA ILE A 596 -30.20 11.26 3.26
C ILE A 596 -29.56 10.01 2.70
N TRP A 597 -28.32 9.76 3.10
CA TRP A 597 -27.57 8.61 2.67
C TRP A 597 -27.55 7.55 3.76
N ILE A 598 -28.25 6.43 3.52
CA ILE A 598 -28.33 5.31 4.45
C ILE A 598 -27.19 4.36 4.12
N THR A 599 -26.19 4.32 4.97
CA THR A 599 -24.99 3.47 4.84
C THR A 599 -24.22 3.45 6.16
N SER A 600 -23.09 2.73 6.23
CA SER A 600 -22.21 2.75 7.40
C SER A 600 -21.63 4.14 7.65
N GLN A 601 -21.52 4.53 8.93
CA GLN A 601 -20.80 5.77 9.32
C GLN A 601 -19.33 5.75 8.91
N ASP A 602 -18.77 4.58 8.61
CA ASP A 602 -17.38 4.43 8.15
C ASP A 602 -17.08 5.22 6.89
N VAL A 603 -18.09 5.51 6.05
CA VAL A 603 -17.90 6.34 4.85
C VAL A 603 -17.40 7.74 5.17
N LEU A 604 -17.66 8.25 6.38
CA LEU A 604 -17.14 9.53 6.90
C LEU A 604 -15.69 9.45 7.38
N ASN A 605 -15.10 8.26 7.45
CA ASN A 605 -13.67 8.10 7.65
C ASN A 605 -12.94 8.47 6.34
N THR A 606 -11.65 8.74 6.45
CA THR A 606 -10.87 9.13 5.28
C THR A 606 -9.81 8.11 4.94
N SER A 607 -9.60 7.90 3.66
CA SER A 607 -8.43 7.20 3.15
C SER A 607 -7.21 8.12 3.30
N SER A 608 -6.21 7.65 4.06
CA SER A 608 -4.99 8.42 4.33
C SER A 608 -5.24 9.84 4.84
N GLY A 609 -6.37 10.05 5.55
CA GLY A 609 -6.73 11.33 6.14
C GLY A 609 -7.26 12.37 5.14
N TYR A 610 -7.64 11.99 3.92
CA TYR A 610 -7.97 12.95 2.88
C TYR A 610 -9.32 12.70 2.19
N PHE A 611 -9.45 11.71 1.31
CA PHE A 611 -10.71 11.41 0.62
C PHE A 611 -11.65 10.59 1.48
N MET A 612 -12.96 10.81 1.34
CA MET A 612 -13.98 9.90 1.88
C MET A 612 -13.75 8.48 1.34
N LEU A 613 -14.22 7.48 2.08
CA LEU A 613 -14.07 6.08 1.67
C LEU A 613 -14.91 5.70 0.46
N GLU A 614 -16.01 6.42 0.22
CA GLU A 614 -16.94 6.15 -0.88
C GLU A 614 -17.49 7.46 -1.47
N PRO A 615 -17.85 7.48 -2.77
CA PRO A 615 -18.54 8.60 -3.37
C PRO A 615 -19.91 8.83 -2.74
N LEU A 616 -20.43 10.06 -2.83
CA LEU A 616 -21.73 10.42 -2.26
C LEU A 616 -22.86 9.52 -2.78
N GLY A 617 -23.60 8.95 -1.85
CA GLY A 617 -24.76 8.11 -2.15
C GLY A 617 -24.39 6.77 -2.80
N PHE A 618 -23.16 6.31 -2.65
CA PHE A 618 -22.74 5.02 -3.18
C PHE A 618 -23.53 3.89 -2.49
N ARG A 619 -24.00 2.94 -3.29
CA ARG A 619 -24.64 1.70 -2.88
C ARG A 619 -24.02 0.54 -3.62
N HIS A 620 -23.58 -0.48 -2.88
CA HIS A 620 -22.99 -1.67 -3.48
C HIS A 620 -24.07 -2.50 -4.19
N THR A 621 -23.79 -2.90 -5.41
CA THR A 621 -24.53 -3.97 -6.14
C THR A 621 -23.85 -5.32 -5.93
N ALA A 622 -22.51 -5.31 -5.86
CA ALA A 622 -21.70 -6.46 -5.46
C ALA A 622 -20.50 -5.95 -4.64
N TRP A 623 -20.18 -6.63 -3.57
CA TRP A 623 -18.93 -6.42 -2.83
C TRP A 623 -18.53 -7.73 -2.18
N GLU A 624 -17.67 -8.43 -2.86
CA GLU A 624 -17.26 -9.76 -2.44
C GLU A 624 -15.80 -10.04 -2.80
N GLY A 625 -15.20 -10.98 -2.11
CA GLY A 625 -13.82 -11.38 -2.30
C GLY A 625 -13.20 -11.94 -1.05
N THR A 626 -11.90 -12.17 -1.11
CA THR A 626 -11.14 -12.57 0.08
C THR A 626 -10.94 -11.39 1.03
N PRO A 627 -10.97 -11.58 2.36
CA PRO A 627 -10.71 -10.52 3.34
C PRO A 627 -9.27 -10.03 3.33
N TYR A 628 -8.37 -10.79 2.75
CA TYR A 628 -6.97 -10.43 2.56
C TYR A 628 -6.73 -9.97 1.11
N ARG A 629 -5.74 -9.07 0.93
CA ARG A 629 -5.45 -8.39 -0.34
C ARG A 629 -4.12 -8.77 -0.96
N LYS A 630 -3.26 -9.40 -0.19
CA LYS A 630 -1.95 -9.85 -0.60
C LYS A 630 -1.88 -11.37 -0.49
N ASP A 631 -0.92 -11.95 -1.15
CA ASP A 631 -0.60 -13.35 -0.99
C ASP A 631 -0.34 -13.63 0.49
N ARG A 632 -1.01 -14.62 1.05
CA ARG A 632 -0.72 -15.09 2.39
C ARG A 632 0.03 -16.41 2.30
N GLN A 633 1.02 -16.55 3.15
CA GLN A 633 1.98 -17.65 3.08
C GLN A 633 2.07 -18.39 4.40
N VAL A 634 2.21 -19.69 4.32
CA VAL A 634 2.58 -20.53 5.45
C VAL A 634 3.88 -21.26 5.14
N ARG A 635 4.83 -21.16 6.05
CA ARG A 635 6.07 -21.91 6.02
C ARG A 635 5.96 -23.07 7.01
N LEU A 636 6.14 -24.27 6.51
CA LEU A 636 6.19 -25.48 7.32
C LEU A 636 7.64 -25.93 7.44
N THR A 637 8.09 -26.15 8.66
CA THR A 637 9.41 -26.75 8.95
C THR A 637 9.19 -28.18 9.36
N PHE A 638 9.63 -29.09 8.52
CA PHE A 638 9.65 -30.55 8.77
C PHE A 638 10.95 -30.92 9.45
N MET A 639 10.89 -31.88 10.33
CA MET A 639 12.06 -32.37 11.10
C MET A 639 12.03 -33.90 11.23
N GLN A 640 13.10 -34.53 10.85
CA GLN A 640 13.29 -35.93 11.19
C GLN A 640 13.45 -36.09 12.70
N LYS A 641 12.71 -37.04 13.30
CA LYS A 641 12.70 -37.20 14.76
C LYS A 641 14.05 -37.64 15.31
N ARG A 642 14.79 -38.45 14.56
CA ARG A 642 16.07 -38.99 14.97
C ARG A 642 17.26 -38.07 14.72
N SER A 643 17.45 -37.65 13.46
CA SER A 643 18.64 -36.88 13.07
C SER A 643 18.50 -35.38 13.35
N LYS A 644 17.28 -34.93 13.66
CA LYS A 644 16.90 -33.48 13.72
C LYS A 644 17.16 -32.70 12.43
N LYS A 645 17.41 -33.42 11.32
CA LYS A 645 17.47 -32.81 10.00
C LYS A 645 16.16 -32.11 9.72
N ILE A 646 16.23 -30.87 9.22
CA ILE A 646 15.07 -30.06 8.89
C ILE A 646 14.99 -29.81 7.40
N ALA A 647 13.78 -29.68 6.92
CA ALA A 647 13.45 -29.18 5.59
C ALA A 647 12.27 -28.23 5.69
N GLN A 648 12.25 -27.22 4.84
CA GLN A 648 11.20 -26.20 4.85
C GLN A 648 10.53 -26.10 3.48
N ILE A 649 9.24 -25.78 3.51
CA ILE A 649 8.46 -25.46 2.33
C ILE A 649 7.54 -24.29 2.63
N VAL A 650 7.34 -23.44 1.65
CA VAL A 650 6.41 -22.32 1.73
C VAL A 650 5.25 -22.59 0.79
N PHE A 651 4.04 -22.53 1.31
CA PHE A 651 2.81 -22.57 0.54
C PHE A 651 2.17 -21.20 0.52
N THR A 652 1.68 -20.83 -0.64
CA THR A 652 1.09 -19.51 -0.90
C THR A 652 -0.36 -19.64 -1.32
N GLN A 653 -1.25 -18.88 -0.71
CA GLN A 653 -2.63 -18.70 -1.17
C GLN A 653 -2.83 -17.29 -1.70
N LYS A 654 -3.19 -17.18 -2.97
CA LYS A 654 -3.47 -15.88 -3.61
C LYS A 654 -4.86 -15.40 -3.25
N PRO A 655 -5.05 -14.09 -3.08
CA PRO A 655 -6.37 -13.53 -2.90
C PRO A 655 -7.23 -13.70 -4.17
N SER A 656 -8.53 -13.57 -4.02
CA SER A 656 -9.41 -13.34 -5.16
C SER A 656 -9.21 -11.92 -5.68
N GLU A 657 -9.56 -11.72 -6.94
CA GLU A 657 -9.89 -10.37 -7.37
C GLU A 657 -11.08 -9.87 -6.52
N MET A 658 -10.98 -8.63 -6.04
CA MET A 658 -12.08 -8.01 -5.31
C MET A 658 -13.11 -7.50 -6.32
N ILE A 659 -14.29 -8.09 -6.27
CA ILE A 659 -15.46 -7.53 -6.93
C ILE A 659 -16.03 -6.48 -5.99
N ARG A 660 -16.00 -5.22 -6.40
CA ARG A 660 -16.64 -4.13 -5.68
C ARG A 660 -17.27 -3.19 -6.69
N GLU A 661 -18.56 -3.39 -6.87
CA GLU A 661 -19.39 -2.69 -7.85
C GLU A 661 -20.55 -2.01 -7.15
N GLY A 662 -21.08 -0.99 -7.78
CA GLY A 662 -22.21 -0.26 -7.24
C GLY A 662 -22.58 0.93 -8.07
N VAL A 663 -23.53 1.66 -7.55
CA VAL A 663 -24.05 2.90 -8.15
C VAL A 663 -23.96 4.01 -7.12
N SER A 664 -23.64 5.21 -7.57
CA SER A 664 -23.64 6.40 -6.71
C SER A 664 -24.66 7.43 -7.20
N MET A 665 -24.84 8.46 -6.40
CA MET A 665 -25.51 9.66 -6.88
C MET A 665 -24.63 10.42 -7.85
N PHE A 666 -25.26 11.01 -8.86
CA PHE A 666 -24.61 11.90 -9.82
C PHE A 666 -25.06 13.33 -9.57
N TYR A 667 -24.20 14.26 -9.88
CA TYR A 667 -24.45 15.69 -9.74
C TYR A 667 -24.12 16.42 -11.03
N GLN A 668 -24.91 17.42 -11.40
CA GLN A 668 -24.49 18.39 -12.39
C GLN A 668 -23.55 19.39 -11.71
N GLN A 669 -22.50 19.80 -12.38
CA GLN A 669 -21.45 20.60 -11.77
C GLN A 669 -22.00 21.91 -11.18
N GLY A 670 -21.82 22.14 -9.89
CA GLY A 670 -22.36 23.30 -9.15
C GLY A 670 -23.74 23.09 -8.53
N ARG A 671 -24.43 21.96 -8.77
CA ARG A 671 -25.72 21.63 -8.13
C ARG A 671 -25.52 20.87 -6.84
N LYS A 672 -26.38 21.17 -5.84
CA LYS A 672 -26.44 20.42 -4.59
C LYS A 672 -27.30 19.15 -4.68
N ASP A 673 -28.18 19.09 -5.67
CA ASP A 673 -29.22 18.06 -5.77
C ASP A 673 -28.70 16.85 -6.53
N PRO A 674 -28.77 15.65 -5.91
CA PRO A 674 -28.32 14.42 -6.53
C PRO A 674 -29.31 13.91 -7.58
N LEU A 675 -28.77 13.23 -8.58
CA LEU A 675 -29.48 12.53 -9.62
C LEU A 675 -29.19 11.04 -9.49
N TRP A 676 -30.21 10.19 -9.59
CA TRP A 676 -30.05 8.77 -9.44
C TRP A 676 -30.20 8.03 -10.80
N PRO A 677 -29.27 7.13 -11.16
CA PRO A 677 -29.40 6.31 -12.35
C PRO A 677 -30.62 5.38 -12.24
N GLY A 678 -31.55 5.42 -13.19
CA GLY A 678 -32.76 4.60 -13.17
C GLY A 678 -33.93 5.19 -12.39
N CYS A 679 -33.79 6.39 -11.79
CA CYS A 679 -34.96 7.17 -11.42
C CYS A 679 -35.73 7.52 -12.69
N PRO A 680 -37.08 7.44 -12.70
CA PRO A 680 -37.88 8.03 -13.75
C PRO A 680 -37.74 9.55 -13.63
N PHE A 681 -36.60 10.08 -14.09
CA PHE A 681 -36.46 11.50 -14.24
C PHE A 681 -37.50 11.91 -15.29
N THR A 682 -38.45 12.71 -14.91
CA THR A 682 -39.13 13.51 -15.88
C THR A 682 -38.06 14.42 -16.47
N VAL A 683 -37.44 13.98 -17.57
CA VAL A 683 -36.74 14.87 -18.45
C VAL A 683 -37.84 15.82 -18.94
N GLN A 684 -37.99 16.92 -18.24
CA GLN A 684 -38.82 17.96 -18.77
C GLN A 684 -38.15 18.41 -20.07
N PRO A 685 -38.75 18.17 -21.24
CA PRO A 685 -38.27 18.75 -22.49
C PRO A 685 -38.38 20.28 -22.48
N TYR A 686 -38.69 20.85 -21.35
CA TYR A 686 -38.91 22.28 -21.10
C TYR A 686 -37.66 23.02 -20.74
N VAL A 687 -36.66 22.85 -21.52
CA VAL A 687 -35.69 23.92 -21.47
C VAL A 687 -35.98 24.84 -22.66
N ASN A 688 -36.87 25.72 -22.50
CA ASN A 688 -36.94 26.90 -23.33
C ASN A 688 -35.56 27.54 -23.41
N ASN A 689 -34.85 27.33 -24.50
CA ASN A 689 -33.67 28.06 -24.94
C ASN A 689 -32.64 28.52 -23.90
N GLY A 690 -32.37 27.77 -22.84
CA GLY A 690 -31.35 28.23 -21.94
C GLY A 690 -31.28 27.69 -20.52
N GLY A 691 -31.35 26.36 -20.26
CA GLY A 691 -31.08 25.75 -18.96
C GLY A 691 -32.07 26.13 -17.85
N LEU A 692 -31.81 25.70 -16.64
CA LEU A 692 -32.55 26.07 -15.42
C LEU A 692 -31.91 27.31 -14.79
N SER A 693 -32.72 28.30 -14.38
CA SER A 693 -32.22 29.32 -13.46
C SER A 693 -31.91 28.68 -12.10
N LEU A 694 -31.01 29.26 -11.32
CA LEU A 694 -30.71 28.78 -9.95
C LEU A 694 -32.00 28.66 -9.10
N LYS A 695 -32.90 29.59 -9.26
CA LYS A 695 -34.21 29.59 -8.63
C LYS A 695 -35.08 28.40 -9.05
N ASN A 696 -35.14 28.09 -10.34
CA ASN A 696 -35.91 26.94 -10.83
C ASN A 696 -35.22 25.60 -10.47
N ALA A 697 -33.89 25.55 -10.43
CA ALA A 697 -33.17 24.39 -9.98
C ALA A 697 -33.51 24.01 -8.52
N ALA A 698 -33.71 25.03 -7.67
CA ALA A 698 -34.16 24.81 -6.30
C ALA A 698 -35.62 24.28 -6.24
N TYR A 699 -36.48 24.69 -7.15
CA TYR A 699 -37.87 24.21 -7.25
C TYR A 699 -37.96 22.74 -7.71
N TYR A 700 -37.02 22.31 -8.53
CA TYR A 700 -37.06 21.01 -9.20
C TYR A 700 -35.77 20.21 -8.93
N PRO A 701 -35.57 19.78 -7.67
CA PRO A 701 -34.32 19.12 -7.28
C PRO A 701 -34.10 17.77 -7.96
N LEU A 702 -35.16 17.11 -8.43
CA LEU A 702 -35.10 15.83 -9.13
C LEU A 702 -35.03 15.95 -10.64
N GLU A 703 -35.04 17.16 -11.18
CA GLU A 703 -34.98 17.36 -12.63
C GLU A 703 -33.54 17.58 -13.10
N MET A 704 -33.17 16.89 -14.16
CA MET A 704 -31.91 17.11 -14.84
C MET A 704 -32.07 18.25 -15.86
N ALA A 705 -31.25 19.28 -15.76
CA ALA A 705 -31.20 20.34 -16.75
C ALA A 705 -30.43 19.86 -17.97
N THR A 706 -31.11 19.83 -19.11
CA THR A 706 -30.49 19.49 -20.40
C THR A 706 -30.48 20.75 -21.32
N PRO A 707 -29.36 21.05 -22.00
CA PRO A 707 -29.33 22.09 -22.98
C PRO A 707 -30.19 21.71 -24.20
N ARG A 708 -30.93 22.65 -24.77
CA ARG A 708 -31.63 22.43 -26.04
C ARG A 708 -30.61 22.34 -27.17
N LEU A 709 -30.67 21.25 -27.96
CA LEU A 709 -30.00 21.22 -29.26
C LEU A 709 -30.57 22.34 -30.15
N ALA A 710 -29.90 23.47 -30.24
CA ALA A 710 -30.15 24.43 -31.29
C ALA A 710 -29.67 23.83 -32.61
N ASN A 711 -30.59 23.35 -33.42
CA ASN A 711 -30.45 22.74 -34.75
C ASN A 711 -29.99 21.28 -34.79
N LYS A 712 -30.83 20.41 -35.32
CA LYS A 712 -30.49 19.06 -35.79
C LYS A 712 -29.41 19.19 -36.87
N GLY A 713 -28.14 19.10 -36.48
CA GLY A 713 -27.01 19.19 -37.42
C GLY A 713 -25.74 19.79 -36.86
N ALA A 714 -25.76 20.40 -35.68
CA ALA A 714 -24.57 20.89 -35.03
C ALA A 714 -23.87 19.69 -34.38
N THR A 715 -22.80 19.20 -34.98
CA THR A 715 -21.91 18.19 -34.45
C THR A 715 -21.11 18.63 -33.21
N ASN A 716 -21.19 19.88 -32.84
CA ASN A 716 -20.51 20.54 -31.75
C ASN A 716 -21.48 20.89 -30.64
N LEU A 717 -21.66 19.97 -29.73
CA LEU A 717 -22.39 20.18 -28.48
C LEU A 717 -21.48 20.94 -27.51
N GLY A 718 -21.18 22.20 -27.90
CA GLY A 718 -20.34 23.05 -27.08
C GLY A 718 -21.00 23.35 -25.73
N ASN A 719 -20.30 23.19 -24.70
CA ASN A 719 -20.14 24.08 -23.54
C ASN A 719 -21.38 24.47 -22.75
N TRP A 720 -22.31 23.58 -22.52
CA TRP A 720 -23.58 23.93 -21.93
C TRP A 720 -23.57 23.73 -20.42
N ASP A 721 -23.70 24.85 -19.71
CA ASP A 721 -24.08 24.84 -18.31
C ASP A 721 -25.56 24.43 -18.18
N TRP A 722 -25.90 23.67 -17.12
CA TRP A 722 -27.30 23.39 -16.77
C TRP A 722 -28.07 24.66 -16.38
N ASN A 723 -27.36 25.69 -16.04
CA ASN A 723 -27.89 27.00 -15.63
C ASN A 723 -28.42 27.79 -16.82
N LYS A 724 -29.52 28.51 -16.61
CA LYS A 724 -30.23 29.35 -17.65
C LYS A 724 -29.34 30.38 -18.31
N ASN A 725 -28.27 30.81 -17.69
CA ASN A 725 -27.33 31.74 -18.25
C ASN A 725 -26.31 31.04 -19.14
N CYS A 726 -26.80 30.18 -20.05
CA CYS A 726 -25.97 29.39 -20.97
C CYS A 726 -25.21 30.20 -22.01
N ASP A 727 -25.20 31.50 -21.91
CA ASP A 727 -24.25 32.36 -22.56
C ASP A 727 -22.84 31.95 -22.08
N PRO A 728 -21.90 31.64 -22.97
CA PRO A 728 -20.54 31.26 -22.59
C PRO A 728 -19.87 32.22 -21.60
N ASP A 729 -20.35 33.50 -21.58
CA ASP A 729 -19.82 34.52 -20.69
C ASP A 729 -20.56 34.67 -19.35
N LYS A 730 -21.53 33.80 -19.04
CA LYS A 730 -22.41 33.91 -17.87
C LYS A 730 -22.53 32.70 -16.99
N THR A 731 -21.57 31.79 -17.00
CA THR A 731 -21.54 30.66 -16.06
C THR A 731 -20.99 31.08 -14.69
N TYR A 732 -21.57 30.57 -13.62
CA TYR A 732 -21.08 30.86 -12.27
C TYR A 732 -19.95 29.91 -11.87
N PHE A 733 -18.80 30.47 -11.46
CA PHE A 733 -17.64 29.70 -11.02
C PHE A 733 -17.76 29.22 -9.59
N ASN A 734 -18.39 30.00 -8.72
CA ASN A 734 -18.33 29.84 -7.28
C ASN A 734 -19.49 29.05 -6.67
N LEU A 735 -20.15 28.17 -7.46
CA LEU A 735 -21.31 27.42 -6.94
C LEU A 735 -20.95 26.46 -5.81
N TRP A 736 -19.81 25.78 -5.85
CA TRP A 736 -19.37 24.88 -4.77
C TRP A 736 -18.26 25.47 -3.90
N ASP A 737 -17.45 26.36 -4.45
CA ASP A 737 -16.37 27.05 -3.75
C ASP A 737 -16.53 28.58 -3.87
N ALA A 738 -16.86 29.23 -2.76
CA ALA A 738 -17.11 30.67 -2.72
C ALA A 738 -15.95 31.53 -3.23
N TYR A 739 -14.71 31.05 -3.08
CA TYR A 739 -13.50 31.75 -3.53
C TYR A 739 -13.13 31.48 -4.98
N ASN A 740 -13.77 30.56 -5.64
CA ASN A 740 -13.55 30.35 -7.07
C ASN A 740 -14.21 31.45 -7.92
N THR A 741 -13.52 32.55 -8.09
CA THR A 741 -14.05 33.74 -8.80
C THR A 741 -13.59 33.85 -10.25
N THR A 742 -12.64 33.06 -10.69
CA THR A 742 -12.01 33.14 -12.02
C THR A 742 -12.07 31.84 -12.83
N GLY A 743 -12.71 30.82 -12.29
CA GLY A 743 -12.80 29.50 -12.90
C GLY A 743 -11.71 28.55 -12.42
N TYR A 744 -10.71 28.25 -13.24
CA TYR A 744 -9.59 27.40 -12.83
C TYR A 744 -8.62 28.21 -11.98
N GLN A 745 -8.48 27.83 -10.72
CA GLN A 745 -7.53 28.43 -9.78
C GLN A 745 -6.72 27.35 -9.08
N TYR A 746 -5.42 27.53 -9.05
CA TYR A 746 -4.55 26.84 -8.09
C TYR A 746 -4.69 27.43 -6.67
N ALA A 747 -5.88 27.94 -6.30
CA ALA A 747 -6.08 28.65 -5.06
C ALA A 747 -5.87 27.74 -3.84
N CYS A 748 -5.10 28.22 -2.89
CA CYS A 748 -4.78 27.52 -1.65
C CYS A 748 -5.94 27.45 -0.66
N GLN A 749 -7.03 28.20 -0.88
CA GLN A 749 -8.17 28.25 0.03
C GLN A 749 -9.44 27.78 -0.68
N PHE A 750 -10.18 26.90 0.00
CA PHE A 750 -11.50 26.44 -0.36
C PHE A 750 -12.52 26.97 0.66
N TYR A 751 -13.66 27.47 0.19
CA TYR A 751 -14.74 27.86 1.07
C TYR A 751 -16.08 27.26 0.61
N LYS A 752 -16.57 26.30 1.39
CA LYS A 752 -17.76 25.52 1.12
C LYS A 752 -19.01 26.38 1.06
N THR A 753 -19.76 26.29 -0.04
CA THR A 753 -21.00 27.03 -0.22
C THR A 753 -22.23 26.26 0.24
N VAL A 754 -23.39 26.92 0.26
CA VAL A 754 -24.69 26.25 0.49
C VAL A 754 -25.06 25.27 -0.62
N TYR A 755 -24.41 25.31 -1.77
CA TYR A 755 -24.65 24.37 -2.88
C TYR A 755 -23.70 23.17 -2.89
N ASP A 756 -22.68 23.13 -2.04
CA ASP A 756 -21.83 21.94 -1.93
C ASP A 756 -22.64 20.77 -1.39
N PRO A 757 -22.67 19.61 -2.09
CA PRO A 757 -23.50 18.47 -1.72
C PRO A 757 -22.93 17.63 -0.59
N SER A 758 -21.69 17.86 -0.15
CA SER A 758 -20.96 17.00 0.77
C SER A 758 -21.48 17.05 2.20
N PRO A 759 -21.27 15.99 2.99
CA PRO A 759 -21.53 16.02 4.43
C PRO A 759 -20.70 17.09 5.15
N ALA A 760 -21.06 17.41 6.39
CA ALA A 760 -20.28 18.32 7.23
C ALA A 760 -18.85 17.76 7.44
N GLY A 761 -17.85 18.64 7.41
CA GLY A 761 -16.43 18.30 7.51
C GLY A 761 -15.80 17.79 6.20
N PHE A 762 -16.56 17.82 5.09
CA PHE A 762 -16.08 17.41 3.77
C PHE A 762 -16.57 18.41 2.72
N HIS A 763 -15.84 18.51 1.62
CA HIS A 763 -16.22 19.34 0.48
C HIS A 763 -15.95 18.65 -0.86
N VAL A 764 -16.52 19.16 -1.93
CA VAL A 764 -16.22 18.73 -3.30
C VAL A 764 -14.74 18.96 -3.59
N PRO A 765 -13.99 17.95 -4.09
CA PRO A 765 -12.56 18.11 -4.31
C PRO A 765 -12.23 19.18 -5.34
N ARG A 766 -11.05 19.76 -5.23
CA ARG A 766 -10.43 20.62 -6.25
C ARG A 766 -9.57 19.79 -7.19
N VAL A 767 -9.17 20.34 -8.31
CA VAL A 767 -8.22 19.69 -9.24
C VAL A 767 -6.91 19.35 -8.52
N VAL A 768 -6.41 20.27 -7.68
CA VAL A 768 -5.17 20.04 -6.92
C VAL A 768 -5.27 18.84 -5.97
N ASP A 769 -6.45 18.50 -5.50
CA ASP A 769 -6.66 17.38 -4.60
C ASP A 769 -6.47 16.02 -5.32
N PHE A 770 -6.89 15.93 -6.58
CA PHE A 770 -6.58 14.80 -7.45
C PHE A 770 -5.13 14.79 -7.93
N GLN A 771 -4.50 15.94 -8.13
CA GLN A 771 -3.09 16.04 -8.51
C GLN A 771 -2.16 15.54 -7.41
N LYS A 772 -2.50 15.74 -6.13
CA LYS A 772 -1.75 15.20 -4.99
C LYS A 772 -1.67 13.67 -5.01
N ILE A 773 -2.68 12.99 -5.54
CA ILE A 773 -2.68 11.54 -5.71
C ILE A 773 -1.60 11.12 -6.73
N LYS A 774 -1.48 11.86 -7.83
CA LYS A 774 -0.50 11.60 -8.89
C LYS A 774 0.94 11.75 -8.39
N ALA A 775 1.20 12.69 -7.52
CA ALA A 775 2.51 12.97 -6.94
C ALA A 775 3.01 11.91 -5.93
N GLY A 776 2.30 10.79 -5.75
CA GLY A 776 2.73 9.70 -4.87
C GLY A 776 2.53 9.97 -3.37
N ASN A 777 1.96 11.11 -3.00
CA ASN A 777 1.63 11.43 -1.61
C ASN A 777 0.46 10.58 -1.11
N ASN A 778 0.42 10.31 0.19
CA ASN A 778 -0.46 9.38 0.91
C ASN A 778 -1.98 9.61 0.82
N GLY A 779 -2.46 10.36 -0.16
CA GLY A 779 -3.86 10.77 -0.28
C GLY A 779 -4.72 9.96 -1.25
N LYS A 780 -4.30 8.76 -1.68
CA LYS A 780 -5.11 7.94 -2.61
C LYS A 780 -6.42 7.52 -1.97
N PRO A 781 -7.58 7.66 -2.67
CA PRO A 781 -8.82 7.12 -2.14
C PRO A 781 -8.73 5.60 -2.01
N ALA A 782 -9.30 5.07 -0.93
CA ALA A 782 -9.34 3.63 -0.70
C ALA A 782 -10.16 2.91 -1.78
N PHE A 783 -11.14 3.63 -2.33
CA PHE A 783 -12.05 3.11 -3.32
C PHE A 783 -12.56 4.25 -4.21
N ALA A 784 -12.32 4.12 -5.51
CA ALA A 784 -12.80 5.05 -6.52
C ALA A 784 -13.43 4.22 -7.67
N PRO A 785 -14.71 3.85 -7.54
CA PRO A 785 -15.36 2.99 -8.52
C PRO A 785 -15.51 3.66 -9.88
N THR A 786 -15.41 2.86 -10.92
CA THR A 786 -15.66 3.29 -12.31
C THR A 786 -17.17 3.31 -12.60
N ILE A 787 -17.88 4.29 -12.07
CA ILE A 787 -19.34 4.33 -12.06
C ILE A 787 -19.92 4.86 -13.39
N GLY A 788 -19.06 5.40 -14.28
CA GLY A 788 -19.53 5.99 -15.52
C GLY A 788 -20.08 7.42 -15.36
N LYS A 789 -20.97 7.82 -16.26
CA LYS A 789 -21.57 9.15 -16.31
C LYS A 789 -23.02 9.08 -16.77
N ILE A 790 -23.80 10.08 -16.47
CA ILE A 790 -25.08 10.35 -17.11
C ILE A 790 -24.86 11.39 -18.20
N ASP A 791 -25.07 10.98 -19.46
CA ASP A 791 -25.07 11.89 -20.60
C ASP A 791 -26.52 12.32 -20.91
N PRO A 792 -26.85 13.61 -20.84
CA PRO A 792 -28.21 14.08 -21.10
C PRO A 792 -28.75 13.73 -22.49
N GLN A 793 -27.86 13.47 -23.45
CA GLN A 793 -28.25 13.14 -24.82
C GLN A 793 -28.54 11.66 -25.02
N GLN A 794 -27.92 10.82 -24.19
CA GLN A 794 -28.12 9.37 -24.20
C GLN A 794 -28.93 8.91 -23.00
N PHE A 795 -29.66 9.81 -22.39
CA PHE A 795 -30.40 9.58 -21.15
C PHE A 795 -31.30 8.34 -21.18
N HIS A 796 -31.84 7.98 -22.32
CA HIS A 796 -32.65 6.78 -22.49
C HIS A 796 -31.87 5.48 -22.35
N ASN A 797 -30.53 5.54 -22.42
CA ASN A 797 -29.65 4.37 -22.38
C ASN A 797 -28.97 4.17 -21.00
N GLY A 798 -29.25 5.01 -20.00
CA GLY A 798 -28.67 4.89 -18.66
C GLY A 798 -27.21 5.36 -18.58
N ILE A 799 -26.37 4.62 -17.85
CA ILE A 799 -24.93 4.95 -17.66
C ILE A 799 -24.15 4.56 -18.91
N VAL A 800 -23.41 5.50 -19.49
CA VAL A 800 -22.80 5.35 -20.83
C VAL A 800 -21.38 4.79 -20.81
N GLU A 801 -20.63 4.88 -19.70
CA GLU A 801 -19.25 4.40 -19.64
C GLU A 801 -18.96 3.65 -18.33
N ASN A 802 -18.63 2.38 -18.45
CA ASN A 802 -18.33 1.51 -17.29
C ASN A 802 -16.83 1.39 -16.97
N ASN A 803 -15.93 1.89 -17.82
CA ASN A 803 -14.49 1.66 -17.69
C ASN A 803 -13.73 2.81 -17.02
N ALA A 804 -14.39 3.90 -16.68
CA ALA A 804 -13.78 5.04 -16.02
C ALA A 804 -14.71 5.67 -14.97
N GLY A 805 -14.16 5.96 -13.81
CA GLY A 805 -14.81 6.79 -12.79
C GLY A 805 -14.60 8.27 -13.10
N HIS A 806 -15.68 9.01 -13.16
CA HIS A 806 -15.65 10.44 -13.40
C HIS A 806 -16.14 11.16 -12.15
N TYR A 807 -15.29 12.01 -11.58
CA TYR A 807 -15.58 12.72 -10.35
C TYR A 807 -15.47 14.22 -10.56
N TRP A 808 -16.50 14.96 -10.21
CA TRP A 808 -16.46 16.41 -10.29
C TRP A 808 -15.39 17.00 -9.37
N THR A 809 -14.79 18.09 -9.87
CA THR A 809 -14.09 19.07 -9.03
C THR A 809 -14.94 20.34 -8.88
N SER A 810 -14.59 21.15 -7.89
CA SER A 810 -15.29 22.44 -7.66
C SER A 810 -14.97 23.50 -8.71
N GLU A 811 -13.94 23.28 -9.54
CA GLU A 811 -13.46 24.25 -10.51
C GLU A 811 -14.11 24.07 -11.90
N LYS A 812 -14.06 25.14 -12.66
CA LYS A 812 -14.50 25.24 -14.05
C LYS A 812 -13.35 25.75 -14.92
N TYR A 813 -13.38 25.43 -16.18
CA TYR A 813 -12.37 25.85 -17.16
C TYR A 813 -13.00 26.60 -18.32
N LYS A 814 -12.40 27.74 -18.70
CA LYS A 814 -12.75 28.47 -19.90
C LYS A 814 -11.80 28.05 -21.02
N ALA A 815 -12.31 27.41 -22.06
CA ALA A 815 -11.49 27.06 -23.20
C ALA A 815 -11.28 28.29 -24.09
N ASN A 816 -10.02 28.58 -24.44
CA ASN A 816 -9.61 29.67 -25.33
C ASN A 816 -8.80 29.14 -26.53
N ASP A 817 -9.08 27.93 -27.00
CA ASP A 817 -8.26 27.28 -28.03
C ASP A 817 -8.63 27.65 -29.48
N GLY A 818 -9.45 28.69 -29.66
CA GLY A 818 -9.89 29.18 -31.00
C GLY A 818 -10.87 28.25 -31.72
N SER A 819 -11.06 27.02 -31.27
CA SER A 819 -11.97 26.03 -31.85
C SER A 819 -13.31 25.98 -31.12
N TYR A 820 -13.31 26.29 -29.83
CA TYR A 820 -14.49 26.20 -28.99
C TYR A 820 -14.46 27.30 -27.90
N TYR A 821 -15.50 28.12 -27.88
CA TYR A 821 -15.76 29.09 -26.82
C TYR A 821 -16.70 28.43 -25.80
N GLY A 822 -16.27 28.27 -24.53
CA GLY A 822 -17.16 27.84 -23.47
C GLY A 822 -16.49 27.42 -22.17
N TYR A 823 -17.35 27.24 -21.17
CA TYR A 823 -16.93 26.78 -19.83
C TYR A 823 -17.24 25.30 -19.64
N TYR A 824 -16.30 24.59 -19.04
CA TYR A 824 -16.40 23.18 -18.75
C TYR A 824 -16.16 22.94 -17.27
N GLY A 825 -16.86 21.99 -16.70
CA GLY A 825 -16.52 21.46 -15.38
C GLY A 825 -15.25 20.60 -15.47
N LEU A 826 -14.37 20.73 -14.50
CA LEU A 826 -13.17 19.91 -14.39
C LEU A 826 -13.47 18.64 -13.60
N ILE A 827 -12.87 17.54 -14.00
CA ILE A 827 -13.06 16.24 -13.37
C ILE A 827 -11.73 15.58 -13.01
N GLY A 828 -11.74 14.79 -11.96
CA GLY A 828 -10.77 13.72 -11.73
C GLY A 828 -11.22 12.47 -12.48
N LEU A 829 -10.36 11.92 -13.32
CA LEU A 829 -10.61 10.69 -14.06
C LEU A 829 -9.89 9.52 -13.39
N VAL A 830 -10.65 8.48 -13.09
CA VAL A 830 -10.13 7.24 -12.53
C VAL A 830 -10.30 6.13 -13.55
N LYS A 831 -9.21 5.43 -13.89
CA LYS A 831 -9.25 4.27 -14.79
C LYS A 831 -8.73 3.05 -14.05
N LYS A 832 -9.45 1.92 -14.15
CA LYS A 832 -8.98 0.62 -13.67
C LYS A 832 -7.96 0.08 -14.68
N LYS A 833 -6.78 -0.30 -14.23
CA LYS A 833 -5.75 -0.95 -15.04
C LYS A 833 -5.96 -2.45 -15.10
N ALA A 834 -5.29 -3.11 -16.04
CA ALA A 834 -5.36 -4.57 -16.20
C ALA A 834 -4.87 -5.34 -14.95
N ASP A 835 -3.96 -4.75 -14.17
CA ASP A 835 -3.46 -5.31 -12.91
C ASP A 835 -4.40 -5.07 -11.70
N GLY A 836 -5.61 -4.54 -11.94
CA GLY A 836 -6.59 -4.20 -10.90
C GLY A 836 -6.31 -2.90 -10.15
N SER A 837 -5.17 -2.27 -10.35
CA SER A 837 -4.86 -0.96 -9.77
C SER A 837 -5.62 0.16 -10.48
N TYR A 838 -5.67 1.33 -9.83
CA TYR A 838 -6.32 2.51 -10.39
C TYR A 838 -5.28 3.56 -10.81
N SER A 839 -5.47 4.14 -11.99
CA SER A 839 -4.77 5.37 -12.37
C SER A 839 -5.71 6.56 -12.19
N PHE A 840 -5.14 7.65 -11.71
CA PHE A 840 -5.84 8.92 -11.54
C PHE A 840 -5.28 9.93 -12.54
N ASP A 841 -6.14 10.60 -13.25
CA ASP A 841 -5.75 11.60 -14.23
C ASP A 841 -6.65 12.83 -14.12
N THR A 842 -6.03 13.98 -14.10
CA THR A 842 -6.71 15.29 -14.18
C THR A 842 -6.37 16.02 -15.46
N HIS A 843 -5.57 15.39 -16.33
CA HIS A 843 -5.12 15.95 -17.60
C HIS A 843 -5.42 15.00 -18.76
N ARG A 844 -5.60 15.52 -19.96
CA ARG A 844 -5.64 14.69 -21.16
C ARG A 844 -4.26 14.05 -21.37
N PRO A 845 -4.17 12.77 -21.78
CA PRO A 845 -2.90 12.16 -22.15
C PRO A 845 -2.16 13.03 -23.19
N GLY A 846 -0.92 13.40 -22.88
CA GLY A 846 -0.09 14.22 -23.77
C GLY A 846 -0.42 15.72 -23.81
N SER A 847 -1.24 16.23 -22.89
CA SER A 847 -1.65 17.63 -22.81
C SER A 847 -1.49 18.17 -21.39
N SER A 848 -1.07 19.42 -21.26
CA SER A 848 -1.11 20.19 -20.00
C SER A 848 -2.53 20.64 -19.62
N ILE A 849 -3.53 20.40 -20.46
CA ILE A 849 -4.90 20.85 -20.26
C ILE A 849 -5.64 19.86 -19.35
N PRO A 850 -6.31 20.31 -18.26
CA PRO A 850 -7.14 19.47 -17.40
C PRO A 850 -8.22 18.73 -18.18
N VAL A 851 -8.61 17.56 -17.69
CA VAL A 851 -9.75 16.82 -18.25
C VAL A 851 -11.02 17.60 -17.93
N TYR A 852 -11.70 18.07 -18.95
CA TYR A 852 -12.91 18.86 -18.85
C TYR A 852 -14.12 18.13 -19.45
N ARG A 853 -15.31 18.40 -18.89
CA ARG A 853 -16.56 17.79 -19.31
C ARG A 853 -17.69 18.81 -19.28
N ASN A 854 -18.70 18.53 -20.06
CA ASN A 854 -19.89 19.36 -20.11
C ASN A 854 -20.57 19.40 -18.73
N MET A 855 -20.85 20.59 -18.20
CA MET A 855 -21.39 20.79 -16.85
C MET A 855 -22.82 20.31 -16.69
N SER A 856 -23.55 20.11 -17.77
CA SER A 856 -24.89 19.50 -17.75
C SER A 856 -24.85 17.97 -17.55
N TRP A 857 -23.68 17.34 -17.71
CA TRP A 857 -23.54 15.90 -17.47
C TRP A 857 -23.61 15.59 -15.97
N GLY A 858 -24.00 14.38 -15.66
CA GLY A 858 -24.01 13.88 -14.30
C GLY A 858 -22.73 13.08 -14.00
N TYR A 859 -21.97 13.51 -13.02
CA TYR A 859 -20.82 12.79 -12.48
C TYR A 859 -20.91 12.68 -10.96
N SER A 860 -20.21 11.67 -10.42
CA SER A 860 -20.15 11.46 -8.99
C SER A 860 -19.29 12.54 -8.31
N VAL A 861 -19.47 12.66 -7.00
CA VAL A 861 -18.62 13.45 -6.12
C VAL A 861 -17.97 12.51 -5.11
N LEU A 862 -16.65 12.55 -5.04
CA LEU A 862 -15.85 11.85 -4.01
C LEU A 862 -15.25 12.90 -3.08
N PRO A 863 -15.91 13.23 -1.97
CA PRO A 863 -15.52 14.37 -1.15
C PRO A 863 -14.13 14.21 -0.51
N VAL A 864 -13.53 15.35 -0.21
CA VAL A 864 -12.30 15.45 0.57
C VAL A 864 -12.58 16.12 1.90
N LYS A 865 -11.78 15.81 2.90
CA LYS A 865 -11.88 16.39 4.24
C LYS A 865 -11.51 17.88 4.20
N GLU A 866 -12.31 18.72 4.90
CA GLU A 866 -12.06 20.15 5.12
C GLU A 866 -10.77 20.41 5.90
#